data_af010142986808c1e07ddd1931616631
#
_entry.id   af010142986808c1e07ddd1931616631
#
_cell.length_a   1.000
_cell.length_b   1.000
_cell.length_c   1.000
_cell.angle_alpha   90.00
_cell.angle_beta   90.00
_cell.angle_gamma   90.00
#
_symmetry.space_group_name_H-M   'P 1'
#
loop_
_entity.id
_entity.type
_entity.pdbx_description
1 polymer ?
#
loop_
_entity_poly.entity_id
_entity_poly.type
_entity_poly.pdbx_seq_one_letter_code
_entity_poly.pdbx_strand_id
1 'polypeptide(L)'
;MNKSGKYLVWTALSVLGAFALGYIALNRGEQINALWIVVASVCVYLIAYRFYGLYIAKKVLAVDPTRMTPAVRHNDGLDYVPTDKKVLFGHHFAAIAGAGPLVGPVLAAQMGYLPGMIWLLAGVVLAGXVQDFMVLFVSTRRDGRSLGELVKEEMGATAGVIALVACFMIMVIILAVLAMIVVKALTHSPWGTYTVAFTIPLAIFMGIYLRYLRPGRIGEVSVIGLVFLIFAIISGGWVAASPTWAPYFDFTGVQLTWMLVGYGFVAAVLPVWLLLAPRDYLSTFLKIGTIVGLAVGILIMRPTLTMPALTKFVDGTGPVWTGDLFPFLFITIACGAVSGFHALISSGTTPKMLANEGQACFIGYGGMLMESFVAIMALVSACIIDPGVYFAMNSPMAVLAPAGTADVVASAAQVVSSWGFAITPDTLHQIANEVGEQSIISRAGGAPTLAVGMAYILHGALGGMMDVAFWYHFAILFEALFILTAVDAGTRAARFMLQDLLGVVSPGLKRTDSLPANLLATALCVLAWGYFLHQGVVDPLGGINTLWPLFGIANQMLAGMALMLCAVVLFKMKRQRYAWVALVPTAWLLICTLTAGWQKAFSPDAKIGFLAIANKFQAMIDSGNIPPQYTESQLAQLVFNNRLDAGLTIFFMVVVVVLAVFSIKTALAALKIDKPTANETPYEPMPENVDEIVTQAKGAH
;
A
#
# COMPACT_ATOMS: atom_id res chain seq x y z
N MET A 1 30.11 24.59 23.53
CA MET A 1 28.92 23.94 22.97
C MET A 1 29.38 22.77 22.08
N ASN A 2 28.89 21.57 22.33
CA ASN A 2 29.31 20.42 21.56
C ASN A 2 28.67 20.43 20.15
N LYS A 3 29.07 19.50 19.28
CA LYS A 3 28.57 19.46 17.91
C LYS A 3 27.05 19.34 17.85
N SER A 4 26.48 18.53 18.74
CA SER A 4 25.03 18.34 18.79
C SER A 4 24.29 19.63 19.13
N GLY A 5 24.83 20.40 20.09
CA GLY A 5 24.25 21.66 20.44
C GLY A 5 24.27 22.68 19.31
N LYS A 6 25.37 22.70 18.53
CA LYS A 6 25.46 23.60 17.38
C LYS A 6 24.40 23.22 16.32
N TYR A 7 24.25 21.92 16.03
CA TYR A 7 23.26 21.49 15.05
C TYR A 7 21.84 21.85 15.52
N LEU A 8 21.56 21.68 16.82
CA LEU A 8 20.25 22.02 17.37
C LEU A 8 19.94 23.52 17.17
N VAL A 9 20.91 24.38 17.46
CA VAL A 9 20.73 25.83 17.33
C VAL A 9 20.48 26.20 15.85
N TRP A 10 21.28 25.67 14.93
CA TRP A 10 21.10 25.99 13.52
C TRP A 10 19.79 25.43 12.96
N THR A 11 19.39 24.25 13.41
CA THR A 11 18.09 23.70 13.03
C THR A 11 16.95 24.59 13.53
N ALA A 12 17.03 25.03 14.79
CA ALA A 12 16.01 25.90 15.36
C ALA A 12 15.91 27.24 14.61
N LEU A 13 17.06 27.80 14.24
CA LEU A 13 17.08 29.05 13.46
C LEU A 13 16.46 28.84 12.07
N SER A 14 16.77 27.71 11.42
CA SER A 14 16.18 27.40 10.12
C SER A 14 14.67 27.24 10.19
N VAL A 15 14.18 26.54 11.21
CA VAL A 15 12.74 26.36 11.42
C VAL A 15 12.06 27.68 11.69
N LEU A 16 12.69 28.54 12.53
CA LEU A 16 12.13 29.85 12.84
C LEU A 16 12.04 30.71 11.57
N GLY A 17 13.10 30.69 10.75
CA GLY A 17 13.09 31.44 9.49
C GLY A 17 12.00 30.98 8.54
N ALA A 18 11.86 29.66 8.39
CA ALA A 18 10.82 29.11 7.52
C ALA A 18 9.43 29.47 8.06
N PHE A 19 9.22 29.37 9.37
CA PHE A 19 7.94 29.73 9.99
C PHE A 19 7.62 31.21 9.76
N ALA A 20 8.61 32.09 9.94
CA ALA A 20 8.41 33.52 9.74
C ALA A 20 8.01 33.85 8.30
N LEU A 21 8.67 33.22 7.32
CA LEU A 21 8.34 33.43 5.91
C LEU A 21 6.92 32.93 5.60
N GLY A 22 6.58 31.75 6.11
CA GLY A 22 5.23 31.20 5.92
C GLY A 22 4.16 32.10 6.55
N TYR A 23 4.44 32.60 7.75
CA TYR A 23 3.52 33.51 8.44
C TYR A 23 3.30 34.78 7.65
N ILE A 24 4.37 35.38 7.12
CA ILE A 24 4.28 36.61 6.31
C ILE A 24 3.44 36.35 5.06
N ALA A 25 3.72 35.24 4.35
CA ALA A 25 3.00 34.90 3.12
C ALA A 25 1.50 34.74 3.38
N LEU A 26 1.13 34.02 4.44
CA LEU A 26 -0.28 33.80 4.77
C LEU A 26 -0.97 35.10 5.18
N ASN A 27 -0.28 35.98 5.93
CA ASN A 27 -0.83 37.28 6.30
C ASN A 27 -1.07 38.17 5.12
N ARG A 28 -0.33 37.98 4.04
CA ARG A 28 -0.51 38.75 2.81
C ARG A 28 -1.61 38.13 1.92
N GLY A 29 -2.29 37.10 2.39
CA GLY A 29 -3.41 36.49 1.68
C GLY A 29 -3.03 35.46 0.65
N GLU A 30 -1.80 34.99 0.66
CA GLU A 30 -1.38 33.94 -0.25
C GLU A 30 -2.06 32.62 0.12
N GLN A 31 -2.50 31.90 -0.90
CA GLN A 31 -3.15 30.61 -0.69
C GLN A 31 -2.10 29.51 -0.72
N ILE A 32 -2.32 28.48 0.11
CA ILE A 32 -1.43 27.32 0.12
C ILE A 32 -1.67 26.53 -1.15
N ASN A 33 -0.60 26.32 -1.91
CA ASN A 33 -0.68 25.49 -3.10
C ASN A 33 0.17 24.22 -2.94
N ALA A 34 0.03 23.31 -3.90
CA ALA A 34 0.68 22.00 -3.85
C ALA A 34 2.20 22.09 -3.83
N LEU A 35 2.77 23.14 -4.42
CA LEU A 35 4.22 23.32 -4.44
C LEU A 35 4.80 23.40 -3.03
N TRP A 36 4.11 24.10 -2.11
CA TRP A 36 4.55 24.18 -0.72
C TRP A 36 4.69 22.79 -0.10
N ILE A 37 3.70 21.93 -0.32
CA ILE A 37 3.70 20.59 0.26
C ILE A 37 4.81 19.73 -0.35
N VAL A 38 4.98 19.80 -1.68
CA VAL A 38 6.01 19.00 -2.36
C VAL A 38 7.40 19.38 -1.88
N VAL A 39 7.69 20.70 -1.84
CA VAL A 39 9.01 21.19 -1.42
C VAL A 39 9.27 20.84 0.04
N ALA A 40 8.28 21.05 0.92
CA ALA A 40 8.42 20.73 2.34
C ALA A 40 8.71 19.25 2.53
N SER A 41 8.01 18.37 1.80
CA SER A 41 8.18 16.94 1.90
C SER A 41 9.59 16.52 1.49
N VAL A 42 10.08 17.03 0.35
CA VAL A 42 11.42 16.71 -0.13
C VAL A 42 12.47 17.17 0.88
N CYS A 43 12.29 18.35 1.46
CA CYS A 43 13.22 18.86 2.47
C CYS A 43 13.24 17.94 3.71
N VAL A 44 12.06 17.53 4.18
CA VAL A 44 11.97 16.60 5.32
C VAL A 44 12.67 15.29 5.00
N TYR A 45 12.47 14.74 3.80
CA TYR A 45 13.10 13.46 3.42
C TYR A 45 14.62 13.57 3.38
N LEU A 46 15.14 14.65 2.80
CA LEU A 46 16.59 14.84 2.71
C LEU A 46 17.22 14.97 4.10
N ILE A 47 16.58 15.76 4.97
CA ILE A 47 17.06 15.93 6.34
C ILE A 47 16.99 14.60 7.10
N ALA A 48 15.87 13.90 6.98
CA ALA A 48 15.70 12.62 7.69
C ALA A 48 16.74 11.60 7.25
N TYR A 49 16.97 11.47 5.96
CA TYR A 49 17.96 10.52 5.45
C TYR A 49 19.37 10.87 5.92
N ARG A 50 19.75 12.15 5.74
CA ARG A 50 21.11 12.60 6.06
C ARG A 50 21.43 12.48 7.54
N PHE A 51 20.48 12.73 8.42
CA PHE A 51 20.74 12.75 9.86
C PHE A 51 20.20 11.50 10.55
N TYR A 52 18.90 11.21 10.44
CA TYR A 52 18.33 10.10 11.20
C TYR A 52 18.64 8.74 10.56
N GLY A 53 18.52 8.63 9.24
CA GLY A 53 18.83 7.38 8.54
C GLY A 53 20.28 6.95 8.75
N LEU A 54 21.21 7.89 8.58
CA LEU A 54 22.64 7.58 8.78
C LEU A 54 22.98 7.38 10.25
N TYR A 55 22.27 8.05 11.16
CA TYR A 55 22.41 7.78 12.59
C TYR A 55 22.04 6.31 12.91
N ILE A 56 20.92 5.86 12.37
CA ILE A 56 20.49 4.46 12.57
C ILE A 56 21.54 3.51 12.00
N ALA A 57 22.05 3.79 10.80
CA ALA A 57 23.04 2.93 10.16
C ALA A 57 24.33 2.83 10.98
N LYS A 58 24.84 3.96 11.48
CA LYS A 58 26.15 4.00 12.13
C LYS A 58 26.09 3.68 13.61
N LYS A 59 25.11 4.24 14.32
CA LYS A 59 25.07 4.15 15.80
C LYS A 59 24.14 3.04 16.29
N VAL A 60 22.96 2.94 15.72
CA VAL A 60 21.95 1.98 16.20
C VAL A 60 22.28 0.56 15.73
N LEU A 61 22.49 0.38 14.44
CA LEU A 61 22.71 -0.95 13.85
C LEU A 61 24.20 -1.29 13.68
N ALA A 62 25.06 -0.29 13.57
CA ALA A 62 26.49 -0.47 13.30
C ALA A 62 26.70 -1.33 12.04
N VAL A 63 26.13 -0.88 10.95
CA VAL A 63 26.20 -1.57 9.66
C VAL A 63 27.66 -1.74 9.26
N ASP A 64 28.02 -2.93 8.76
CA ASP A 64 29.39 -3.30 8.40
C ASP A 64 29.49 -3.58 6.88
N PRO A 65 30.01 -2.63 6.10
CA PRO A 65 30.14 -2.86 4.64
C PRO A 65 31.16 -3.93 4.26
N THR A 66 32.02 -4.36 5.19
CA THR A 66 33.01 -5.40 4.90
C THR A 66 32.43 -6.81 5.04
N ARG A 67 31.22 -6.94 5.57
CA ARG A 67 30.61 -8.24 5.85
C ARG A 67 29.94 -8.80 4.59
N MET A 68 30.19 -10.10 4.31
CA MET A 68 29.57 -10.76 3.18
C MET A 68 28.06 -10.91 3.40
N THR A 69 27.27 -10.55 2.37
CA THR A 69 25.82 -10.67 2.43
C THR A 69 25.34 -12.04 1.95
N PRO A 70 24.12 -12.45 2.30
CA PRO A 70 23.57 -13.72 1.79
C PRO A 70 23.52 -13.78 0.27
N ALA A 71 23.26 -12.65 -0.40
CA ALA A 71 23.20 -12.59 -1.86
C ALA A 71 24.53 -13.06 -2.47
N VAL A 72 25.65 -12.65 -1.87
CA VAL A 72 26.98 -13.05 -2.33
C VAL A 72 27.32 -14.46 -1.88
N ARG A 73 27.05 -14.79 -0.59
CA ARG A 73 27.40 -16.10 -0.01
C ARG A 73 26.67 -17.24 -0.73
N HIS A 74 25.38 -17.07 -1.01
CA HIS A 74 24.55 -18.12 -1.60
C HIS A 74 24.18 -17.85 -3.05
N ASN A 75 24.98 -17.06 -3.76
CA ASN A 75 24.70 -16.67 -5.14
C ASN A 75 24.41 -17.91 -6.01
N ASP A 76 23.15 -18.13 -6.32
CA ASP A 76 22.72 -19.27 -7.16
C ASP A 76 22.13 -18.82 -8.49
N GLY A 77 22.06 -17.51 -8.73
CA GLY A 77 21.51 -16.96 -9.95
C GLY A 77 19.99 -17.10 -10.07
N LEU A 78 19.35 -17.58 -9.02
CA LEU A 78 17.88 -17.78 -9.00
C LEU A 78 17.21 -16.90 -7.92
N ASP A 79 17.37 -17.29 -6.66
CA ASP A 79 16.81 -16.54 -5.53
C ASP A 79 17.82 -15.56 -4.96
N TYR A 80 19.07 -15.97 -4.86
CA TYR A 80 20.16 -15.16 -4.29
C TYR A 80 20.99 -14.61 -5.45
N VAL A 81 20.78 -13.32 -5.76
CA VAL A 81 21.44 -12.67 -6.90
C VAL A 81 21.96 -11.30 -6.45
N PRO A 82 23.28 -11.15 -6.24
CA PRO A 82 23.82 -9.83 -5.86
C PRO A 82 23.49 -8.81 -6.95
N THR A 83 22.82 -7.73 -6.56
CA THR A 83 22.25 -6.78 -7.50
C THR A 83 22.83 -5.37 -7.26
N ASP A 84 23.03 -4.64 -8.35
CA ASP A 84 23.45 -3.23 -8.29
C ASP A 84 22.47 -2.44 -7.43
N LYS A 85 22.99 -1.52 -6.60
CA LYS A 85 22.16 -0.81 -5.63
C LYS A 85 21.05 0.02 -6.26
N LYS A 86 21.29 0.59 -7.45
CA LYS A 86 20.27 1.40 -8.11
C LYS A 86 19.15 0.52 -8.67
N VAL A 87 19.51 -0.62 -9.23
CA VAL A 87 18.53 -1.60 -9.73
C VAL A 87 17.73 -2.15 -8.55
N LEU A 88 18.42 -2.49 -7.45
CA LEU A 88 17.74 -3.01 -6.27
C LEU A 88 16.82 -1.98 -5.63
N PHE A 89 17.22 -0.69 -5.61
CA PHE A 89 16.36 0.37 -5.11
C PHE A 89 15.04 0.39 -5.89
N GLY A 90 15.13 0.36 -7.21
CA GLY A 90 13.94 0.34 -8.06
C GLY A 90 13.07 -0.88 -7.81
N HIS A 91 13.71 -2.05 -7.74
CA HIS A 91 13.00 -3.31 -7.48
C HIS A 91 12.32 -3.31 -6.11
N HIS A 92 13.03 -2.90 -5.07
CA HIS A 92 12.49 -2.84 -3.72
C HIS A 92 11.32 -1.84 -3.64
N PHE A 93 11.53 -0.64 -4.20
CA PHE A 93 10.48 0.38 -4.23
C PHE A 93 9.24 -0.13 -4.97
N ALA A 94 9.43 -0.77 -6.12
CA ALA A 94 8.29 -1.31 -6.88
C ALA A 94 7.55 -2.39 -6.09
N ALA A 95 8.28 -3.19 -5.33
CA ALA A 95 7.68 -4.26 -4.54
C ALA A 95 6.89 -3.74 -3.33
N ILE A 96 7.40 -2.69 -2.66
CA ILE A 96 6.72 -2.18 -1.46
C ILE A 96 5.54 -1.26 -1.82
N ALA A 97 5.62 -0.53 -2.94
CA ALA A 97 4.61 0.47 -3.29
C ALA A 97 3.42 -0.20 -3.99
N GLY A 98 2.40 -0.54 -3.22
CA GLY A 98 1.14 -1.07 -3.73
C GLY A 98 0.04 -0.02 -3.72
N ALA A 99 -1.20 -0.42 -3.43
CA ALA A 99 -2.34 0.50 -3.41
C ALA A 99 -2.34 1.42 -2.19
N GLY A 100 -1.69 0.99 -1.11
CA GLY A 100 -1.74 1.74 0.15
C GLY A 100 -1.38 3.21 0.01
N PRO A 101 -0.21 3.54 -0.57
CA PRO A 101 0.18 4.94 -0.68
C PRO A 101 -0.63 5.73 -1.70
N LEU A 102 -1.35 5.06 -2.60
CA LEU A 102 -2.20 5.74 -3.56
C LEU A 102 -3.58 6.07 -2.99
N VAL A 103 -4.15 5.15 -2.24
CA VAL A 103 -5.55 5.23 -1.81
C VAL A 103 -5.70 5.81 -0.41
N GLY A 104 -4.86 5.38 0.53
CA GLY A 104 -4.99 5.81 1.94
C GLY A 104 -5.00 7.33 2.10
N PRO A 105 -4.03 8.05 1.51
CA PRO A 105 -4.03 9.50 1.62
C PRO A 105 -5.24 10.17 0.96
N VAL A 106 -5.75 9.61 -0.13
CA VAL A 106 -6.97 10.13 -0.76
C VAL A 106 -8.15 10.00 0.19
N LEU A 107 -8.30 8.86 0.85
CA LEU A 107 -9.37 8.66 1.83
C LEU A 107 -9.18 9.57 3.04
N ALA A 108 -7.94 9.77 3.48
CA ALA A 108 -7.65 10.63 4.61
C ALA A 108 -8.00 12.10 4.34
N ALA A 109 -8.05 12.49 3.08
CA ALA A 109 -8.41 13.86 2.69
C ALA A 109 -9.83 14.24 3.14
N GLN A 110 -10.66 13.28 3.51
CA GLN A 110 -11.97 13.58 4.12
C GLN A 110 -11.83 14.50 5.33
N MET A 111 -10.74 14.40 6.05
CA MET A 111 -10.51 15.22 7.25
C MET A 111 -9.69 16.49 6.97
N GLY A 112 -9.47 16.79 5.70
CA GLY A 112 -8.64 17.91 5.28
C GLY A 112 -7.26 17.44 4.86
N TYR A 113 -6.44 18.38 4.29
CA TYR A 113 -5.11 17.99 3.82
C TYR A 113 -4.09 17.87 4.95
N LEU A 114 -4.31 18.57 6.08
CA LEU A 114 -3.27 18.74 7.09
C LEU A 114 -3.02 17.48 7.93
N PRO A 115 -4.05 16.80 8.48
CA PRO A 115 -3.76 15.64 9.34
C PRO A 115 -3.03 14.53 8.60
N GLY A 116 -3.45 14.20 7.39
CA GLY A 116 -2.78 13.17 6.59
C GLY A 116 -1.35 13.54 6.24
N MET A 117 -1.12 14.81 5.88
CA MET A 117 0.22 15.28 5.57
C MET A 117 1.16 15.14 6.76
N ILE A 118 0.70 15.55 7.94
CA ILE A 118 1.52 15.47 9.15
C ILE A 118 1.88 14.01 9.45
N TRP A 119 0.89 13.11 9.40
CA TRP A 119 1.16 11.70 9.69
C TRP A 119 2.06 11.08 8.64
N LEU A 120 1.86 11.38 7.35
CA LEU A 120 2.73 10.85 6.32
C LEU A 120 4.18 11.23 6.54
N LEU A 121 4.45 12.48 6.89
CA LEU A 121 5.82 12.93 7.09
C LEU A 121 6.41 12.43 8.41
N ALA A 122 5.69 12.60 9.52
CA ALA A 122 6.18 12.15 10.83
C ALA A 122 6.28 10.63 10.90
N GLY A 123 5.27 9.95 10.36
CA GLY A 123 5.22 8.49 10.43
C GLY A 123 6.31 7.82 9.62
N VAL A 124 6.60 8.34 8.41
CA VAL A 124 7.64 7.72 7.59
C VAL A 124 9.01 7.89 8.25
N VAL A 125 9.29 9.08 8.78
CA VAL A 125 10.60 9.35 9.39
C VAL A 125 10.80 8.50 10.65
N LEU A 126 9.79 8.43 11.50
CA LEU A 126 9.94 7.84 12.83
C LEU A 126 9.55 6.37 12.89
N ALA A 127 8.76 5.88 11.94
CA ALA A 127 8.29 4.49 11.97
C ALA A 127 8.58 3.75 10.67
N GLY A 128 8.17 4.27 9.57
CA GLY A 128 8.29 3.56 8.29
C GLY A 128 9.72 3.24 7.91
N UNK A 129 10.52 4.12 7.84
CA UNK A 129 11.59 4.00 7.56
C UNK A 129 12.27 3.35 8.27
N VAL A 130 12.13 3.47 9.54
CA VAL A 130 12.85 2.68 10.56
C VAL A 130 12.58 1.19 10.41
N GLN A 131 11.31 0.84 10.28
CA GLN A 131 10.92 -0.57 10.09
C GLN A 131 11.59 -1.18 8.86
N ASP A 132 11.48 -0.52 7.73
CA ASP A 132 11.96 -1.10 6.46
C ASP A 132 13.46 -1.32 6.50
N PHE A 133 14.20 -0.35 7.02
CA PHE A 133 15.65 -0.45 7.11
C PHE A 133 16.08 -1.51 8.13
N MET A 134 15.52 -1.47 9.34
CA MET A 134 15.95 -2.38 10.40
C MET A 134 15.61 -3.84 10.07
N VAL A 135 14.42 -4.09 9.48
CA VAL A 135 14.06 -5.46 9.10
C VAL A 135 15.00 -5.96 8.00
N LEU A 136 15.33 -5.10 7.03
CA LEU A 136 16.28 -5.48 5.98
C LEU A 136 17.64 -5.85 6.58
N PHE A 137 18.13 -5.06 7.52
CA PHE A 137 19.40 -5.34 8.22
C PHE A 137 19.31 -6.66 8.97
N VAL A 138 18.26 -6.87 9.75
CA VAL A 138 18.11 -8.07 10.57
C VAL A 138 18.08 -9.32 9.67
N SER A 139 17.32 -9.27 8.60
CA SER A 139 17.23 -10.40 7.67
C SER A 139 18.53 -10.64 6.92
N THR A 140 19.24 -9.58 6.54
CA THR A 140 20.53 -9.70 5.86
C THR A 140 21.54 -10.41 6.74
N ARG A 141 21.49 -10.18 8.05
CA ARG A 141 22.38 -10.83 9.00
C ARG A 141 21.94 -12.28 9.32
N ARG A 142 20.84 -12.76 8.73
CA ARG A 142 20.28 -14.09 9.02
C ARG A 142 19.89 -14.82 7.73
N ASP A 143 20.75 -14.71 6.72
CA ASP A 143 20.60 -15.41 5.43
C ASP A 143 19.33 -15.06 4.65
N GLY A 144 18.78 -13.88 4.85
CA GLY A 144 17.61 -13.44 4.10
C GLY A 144 16.33 -14.16 4.50
N ARG A 145 16.23 -14.60 5.74
CA ARG A 145 15.07 -15.34 6.22
C ARG A 145 13.83 -14.45 6.34
N SER A 146 12.67 -15.07 6.18
CA SER A 146 11.39 -14.38 6.25
C SER A 146 11.08 -13.91 7.68
N LEU A 147 10.11 -12.99 7.80
CA LEU A 147 9.75 -12.43 9.09
C LEU A 147 9.32 -13.48 10.11
N GLY A 148 8.52 -14.46 9.68
CA GLY A 148 8.09 -15.54 10.57
C GLY A 148 9.25 -16.36 11.10
N GLU A 149 10.22 -16.68 10.23
CA GLU A 149 11.41 -17.42 10.64
C GLU A 149 12.29 -16.59 11.57
N LEU A 150 12.39 -15.28 11.34
CA LEU A 150 13.15 -14.40 12.22
C LEU A 150 12.53 -14.37 13.62
N VAL A 151 11.19 -14.30 13.70
CA VAL A 151 10.49 -14.36 14.99
C VAL A 151 10.77 -15.69 15.67
N LYS A 152 10.72 -16.79 14.93
CA LYS A 152 11.00 -18.12 15.48
C LYS A 152 12.40 -18.21 16.10
N GLU A 153 13.40 -17.70 15.37
CA GLU A 153 14.78 -17.77 15.84
C GLU A 153 15.05 -16.89 17.07
N GLU A 154 14.41 -15.72 17.10
CA GLU A 154 14.71 -14.76 18.16
C GLU A 154 13.78 -14.89 19.37
N MET A 155 12.55 -15.38 19.20
CA MET A 155 11.55 -15.44 20.27
C MET A 155 10.99 -16.83 20.54
N GLY A 156 11.44 -17.84 19.81
CA GLY A 156 11.04 -19.24 20.04
C GLY A 156 10.02 -19.76 19.03
N ALA A 157 9.84 -21.07 19.00
CA ALA A 157 9.02 -21.75 18.01
C ALA A 157 7.54 -21.39 18.11
N THR A 158 7.02 -21.22 19.33
CA THR A 158 5.60 -20.87 19.54
C THR A 158 5.33 -19.48 18.94
N ALA A 159 6.16 -18.49 19.26
CA ALA A 159 6.02 -17.15 18.70
C ALA A 159 6.15 -17.19 17.18
N GLY A 160 7.05 -18.00 16.65
CA GLY A 160 7.25 -18.14 15.21
C GLY A 160 6.03 -18.66 14.48
N VAL A 161 5.37 -19.68 15.02
CA VAL A 161 4.14 -20.23 14.42
C VAL A 161 3.01 -19.22 14.46
N ILE A 162 2.85 -18.54 15.61
CA ILE A 162 1.82 -17.50 15.76
C ILE A 162 2.06 -16.38 14.72
N ALA A 163 3.31 -15.93 14.58
CA ALA A 163 3.66 -14.89 13.63
C ALA A 163 3.38 -15.35 12.18
N LEU A 164 3.71 -16.60 11.85
CA LEU A 164 3.51 -17.10 10.49
C LEU A 164 2.02 -17.18 10.13
N VAL A 165 1.18 -17.68 11.07
CA VAL A 165 -0.27 -17.73 10.86
C VAL A 165 -0.82 -16.31 10.67
N ALA A 166 -0.43 -15.38 11.54
CA ALA A 166 -0.88 -13.99 11.45
C ALA A 166 -0.44 -13.34 10.13
N CYS A 167 0.81 -13.55 9.73
CA CYS A 167 1.32 -13.00 8.46
C CYS A 167 0.53 -13.52 7.28
N PHE A 168 0.21 -14.81 7.26
CA PHE A 168 -0.58 -15.37 6.18
C PHE A 168 -1.99 -14.75 6.13
N MET A 169 -2.65 -14.67 7.28
CA MET A 169 -4.00 -14.09 7.32
C MET A 169 -4.01 -12.62 6.95
N ILE A 170 -3.01 -11.87 7.42
CA ILE A 170 -2.88 -10.45 7.07
C ILE A 170 -2.64 -10.32 5.55
N MET A 171 -1.81 -11.19 4.98
CA MET A 171 -1.57 -11.17 3.54
C MET A 171 -2.86 -11.41 2.75
N VAL A 172 -3.71 -12.33 3.20
CA VAL A 172 -5.01 -12.56 2.55
C VAL A 172 -5.85 -11.28 2.54
N ILE A 173 -5.91 -10.59 3.67
CA ILE A 173 -6.67 -9.33 3.77
C ILE A 173 -6.06 -8.27 2.85
N ILE A 174 -4.74 -8.15 2.84
CA ILE A 174 -4.04 -7.17 1.97
C ILE A 174 -4.41 -7.43 0.51
N LEU A 175 -4.33 -8.67 0.06
CA LEU A 175 -4.61 -9.01 -1.34
C LEU A 175 -6.06 -8.74 -1.70
N ALA A 176 -6.99 -9.01 -0.78
CA ALA A 176 -8.41 -8.71 -1.00
C ALA A 176 -8.63 -7.21 -1.18
N VAL A 177 -8.00 -6.39 -0.34
CA VAL A 177 -8.14 -4.93 -0.42
C VAL A 177 -7.54 -4.40 -1.71
N LEU A 178 -6.35 -4.87 -2.09
CA LEU A 178 -5.72 -4.46 -3.34
C LEU A 178 -6.63 -4.76 -4.54
N ALA A 179 -7.17 -5.97 -4.58
CA ALA A 179 -8.08 -6.36 -5.66
C ALA A 179 -9.36 -5.52 -5.65
N MET A 180 -9.86 -5.18 -4.46
CA MET A 180 -11.07 -4.35 -4.34
C MET A 180 -10.89 -2.99 -4.98
N ILE A 181 -9.72 -2.37 -4.82
CA ILE A 181 -9.46 -1.06 -5.42
C ILE A 181 -9.53 -1.16 -6.95
N VAL A 182 -8.97 -2.23 -7.52
CA VAL A 182 -9.04 -2.43 -8.97
C VAL A 182 -10.49 -2.62 -9.42
N VAL A 183 -11.26 -3.43 -8.68
CA VAL A 183 -12.70 -3.65 -9.02
C VAL A 183 -13.45 -2.32 -9.00
N LYS A 184 -13.25 -1.51 -7.94
CA LYS A 184 -13.95 -0.22 -7.81
C LYS A 184 -13.61 0.72 -8.95
N ALA A 185 -12.35 0.69 -9.44
CA ALA A 185 -11.93 1.56 -10.53
C ALA A 185 -12.50 1.12 -11.88
N LEU A 186 -12.70 -0.18 -12.08
CA LEU A 186 -13.10 -0.72 -13.39
C LEU A 186 -14.60 -0.99 -13.54
N THR A 187 -15.36 -0.93 -12.45
CA THR A 187 -16.82 -1.19 -12.50
C THR A 187 -17.49 -0.20 -13.45
N HIS A 188 -18.21 -0.74 -14.43
CA HIS A 188 -18.94 0.05 -15.43
C HIS A 188 -18.04 1.08 -16.15
N SER A 189 -16.77 0.67 -16.38
CA SER A 189 -15.82 1.49 -17.11
C SER A 189 -15.25 0.68 -18.27
N PRO A 190 -15.90 0.71 -19.44
CA PRO A 190 -15.40 -0.02 -20.62
C PRO A 190 -14.00 0.43 -21.04
N TRP A 191 -13.74 1.73 -20.99
CA TRP A 191 -12.43 2.27 -21.36
C TRP A 191 -11.33 1.73 -20.43
N GLY A 192 -11.55 1.83 -19.11
CA GLY A 192 -10.56 1.35 -18.13
C GLY A 192 -10.37 -0.16 -18.22
N THR A 193 -11.48 -0.90 -18.30
CA THR A 193 -11.41 -2.37 -18.34
C THR A 193 -10.66 -2.86 -19.58
N TYR A 194 -10.96 -2.29 -20.75
CA TYR A 194 -10.26 -2.65 -21.97
C TYR A 194 -8.75 -2.38 -21.85
N THR A 195 -8.41 -1.19 -21.35
CA THR A 195 -7.00 -0.78 -21.24
C THR A 195 -6.22 -1.71 -20.31
N VAL A 196 -6.79 -2.04 -19.16
CA VAL A 196 -6.13 -2.95 -18.21
C VAL A 196 -6.04 -4.36 -18.78
N ALA A 197 -7.11 -4.85 -19.42
CA ALA A 197 -7.10 -6.19 -20.01
C ALA A 197 -6.06 -6.31 -21.12
N PHE A 198 -5.81 -5.24 -21.87
CA PHE A 198 -4.80 -5.21 -22.92
C PHE A 198 -3.40 -5.51 -22.39
N THR A 199 -3.12 -5.15 -21.13
CA THR A 199 -1.79 -5.37 -20.55
C THR A 199 -1.47 -6.84 -20.36
N ILE A 200 -2.46 -7.73 -20.30
CA ILE A 200 -2.22 -9.16 -20.09
C ILE A 200 -1.56 -9.78 -21.35
N PRO A 201 -2.16 -9.72 -22.55
CA PRO A 201 -1.47 -10.22 -23.73
C PRO A 201 -0.19 -9.46 -24.04
N LEU A 202 -0.13 -8.16 -23.74
CA LEU A 202 1.09 -7.38 -23.93
C LEU A 202 2.23 -7.93 -23.06
N ALA A 203 1.97 -8.20 -21.77
CA ALA A 203 2.99 -8.74 -20.88
C ALA A 203 3.45 -10.13 -21.35
N ILE A 204 2.51 -10.96 -21.78
CA ILE A 204 2.85 -12.29 -22.31
C ILE A 204 3.73 -12.15 -23.55
N PHE A 205 3.39 -11.24 -24.45
CA PHE A 205 4.21 -10.97 -25.65
C PHE A 205 5.61 -10.52 -25.26
N MET A 206 5.71 -9.61 -24.27
CA MET A 206 7.02 -9.14 -23.81
C MET A 206 7.85 -10.27 -23.20
N GLY A 207 7.22 -11.17 -22.45
CA GLY A 207 7.91 -12.32 -21.88
C GLY A 207 8.44 -13.24 -22.95
N ILE A 208 7.65 -13.54 -23.98
CA ILE A 208 8.05 -14.37 -25.09
C ILE A 208 9.18 -13.69 -25.89
N TYR A 209 9.06 -12.38 -26.09
CA TYR A 209 10.07 -11.60 -26.82
C TYR A 209 11.42 -11.67 -26.11
N LEU A 210 11.43 -11.46 -24.79
CA LEU A 210 12.67 -11.48 -24.00
C LEU A 210 13.28 -12.88 -23.91
N ARG A 211 12.45 -13.92 -23.93
CA ARG A 211 12.96 -15.28 -23.73
C ARG A 211 13.37 -15.95 -25.06
N TYR A 212 12.59 -15.76 -26.11
CA TYR A 212 12.77 -16.51 -27.36
C TYR A 212 13.16 -15.67 -28.57
N LEU A 213 12.55 -14.49 -28.74
CA LEU A 213 12.75 -13.71 -29.97
C LEU A 213 14.02 -12.88 -29.93
N ARG A 214 14.23 -12.09 -28.87
CA ARG A 214 15.43 -11.25 -28.74
C ARG A 214 15.90 -11.31 -27.29
N PRO A 215 16.55 -12.39 -26.87
CA PRO A 215 16.94 -12.57 -25.46
C PRO A 215 17.79 -11.42 -24.93
N GLY A 216 17.43 -10.92 -23.74
CA GLY A 216 18.19 -9.91 -23.03
C GLY A 216 18.01 -8.48 -23.52
N ARG A 217 17.15 -8.24 -24.50
CA ARG A 217 16.92 -6.89 -25.02
C ARG A 217 15.87 -6.14 -24.21
N ILE A 218 16.22 -5.84 -22.95
CA ILE A 218 15.28 -5.22 -22.01
C ILE A 218 14.87 -3.81 -22.46
N GLY A 219 15.83 -3.00 -22.90
CA GLY A 219 15.53 -1.65 -23.37
C GLY A 219 14.59 -1.62 -24.55
N GLU A 220 14.84 -2.54 -25.50
CA GLU A 220 14.03 -2.65 -26.71
C GLU A 220 12.59 -3.06 -26.38
N VAL A 221 12.42 -4.09 -25.54
CA VAL A 221 11.09 -4.56 -25.18
C VAL A 221 10.35 -3.53 -24.31
N SER A 222 11.08 -2.74 -23.50
CA SER A 222 10.47 -1.68 -22.71
C SER A 222 9.87 -0.60 -23.59
N VAL A 223 10.57 -0.20 -24.66
CA VAL A 223 10.04 0.78 -25.61
C VAL A 223 8.80 0.22 -26.32
N ILE A 224 8.84 -1.05 -26.73
CA ILE A 224 7.69 -1.71 -27.37
C ILE A 224 6.49 -1.70 -26.38
N GLY A 225 6.74 -2.07 -25.13
CA GLY A 225 5.70 -2.09 -24.12
C GLY A 225 5.07 -0.73 -23.92
N LEU A 226 5.89 0.32 -23.82
CA LEU A 226 5.39 1.68 -23.62
C LEU A 226 4.52 2.14 -24.81
N VAL A 227 4.98 1.87 -26.03
CA VAL A 227 4.23 2.23 -27.24
C VAL A 227 2.86 1.53 -27.23
N PHE A 228 2.83 0.23 -26.92
CA PHE A 228 1.57 -0.50 -26.90
C PHE A 228 0.67 -0.11 -25.73
N LEU A 229 1.24 0.34 -24.60
CA LEU A 229 0.42 0.88 -23.50
C LEU A 229 -0.30 2.16 -23.94
N ILE A 230 0.41 3.06 -24.62
CA ILE A 230 -0.19 4.29 -25.14
C ILE A 230 -1.29 3.93 -26.15
N PHE A 231 -1.01 2.97 -27.03
CA PHE A 231 -2.01 2.50 -27.99
C PHE A 231 -3.23 1.92 -27.28
N ALA A 232 -3.02 1.17 -26.18
CA ALA A 232 -4.12 0.59 -25.42
C ALA A 232 -5.04 1.68 -24.86
N ILE A 233 -4.45 2.75 -24.33
CA ILE A 233 -5.24 3.86 -23.77
C ILE A 233 -6.04 4.53 -24.87
N ILE A 234 -5.43 4.82 -26.00
CA ILE A 234 -6.09 5.50 -27.12
C ILE A 234 -7.20 4.61 -27.71
N SER A 235 -6.90 3.33 -27.97
CA SER A 235 -7.89 2.42 -28.53
C SER A 235 -9.00 2.10 -27.56
N GLY A 236 -8.73 2.19 -26.25
CA GLY A 236 -9.76 2.05 -25.23
C GLY A 236 -10.84 3.11 -25.37
N GLY A 237 -10.45 4.33 -25.75
CA GLY A 237 -11.42 5.39 -26.05
C GLY A 237 -12.30 5.05 -27.23
N TRP A 238 -11.72 4.45 -28.27
CA TRP A 238 -12.48 4.00 -29.44
C TRP A 238 -13.51 2.92 -29.05
N VAL A 239 -13.07 1.96 -28.24
CA VAL A 239 -13.93 0.87 -27.78
C VAL A 239 -15.07 1.41 -26.90
N ALA A 240 -14.74 2.32 -26.00
CA ALA A 240 -15.76 2.89 -25.09
C ALA A 240 -16.82 3.69 -25.86
N ALA A 241 -16.42 4.33 -26.97
CA ALA A 241 -17.34 5.11 -27.80
C ALA A 241 -18.16 4.25 -28.76
N SER A 242 -17.79 2.99 -28.95
CA SER A 242 -18.46 2.09 -29.90
C SER A 242 -19.68 1.42 -29.26
N PRO A 243 -20.89 1.60 -29.82
CA PRO A 243 -22.06 0.89 -29.29
C PRO A 243 -21.98 -0.63 -29.42
N THR A 244 -21.15 -1.11 -30.36
CA THR A 244 -20.96 -2.54 -30.59
C THR A 244 -20.00 -3.16 -29.59
N TRP A 245 -18.87 -2.49 -29.32
CA TRP A 245 -17.79 -3.07 -28.53
C TRP A 245 -17.85 -2.73 -27.03
N ALA A 246 -18.39 -1.56 -26.67
CA ALA A 246 -18.41 -1.14 -25.27
C ALA A 246 -19.11 -2.14 -24.34
N PRO A 247 -20.23 -2.77 -24.73
CA PRO A 247 -20.89 -3.73 -23.82
C PRO A 247 -20.04 -4.93 -23.45
N TYR A 248 -19.06 -5.29 -24.28
CA TYR A 248 -18.19 -6.43 -24.01
C TYR A 248 -17.19 -6.12 -22.88
N PHE A 249 -17.02 -4.85 -22.53
CA PHE A 249 -16.07 -4.42 -21.50
C PHE A 249 -16.77 -3.67 -20.36
N ASP A 250 -18.09 -3.72 -20.31
CA ASP A 250 -18.88 -3.09 -19.25
C ASP A 250 -19.30 -4.17 -18.25
N PHE A 251 -18.62 -4.21 -17.10
CA PHE A 251 -18.83 -5.27 -16.12
C PHE A 251 -19.26 -4.69 -14.77
N THR A 252 -20.07 -5.48 -14.05
CA THR A 252 -20.43 -5.18 -12.67
C THR A 252 -19.27 -5.51 -11.74
N GLY A 253 -19.36 -5.01 -10.49
CA GLY A 253 -18.35 -5.33 -9.50
C GLY A 253 -18.20 -6.82 -9.22
N VAL A 254 -19.33 -7.54 -9.16
CA VAL A 254 -19.29 -8.99 -8.91
C VAL A 254 -18.63 -9.74 -10.07
N GLN A 255 -18.96 -9.33 -11.32
CA GLN A 255 -18.32 -9.94 -12.49
C GLN A 255 -16.80 -9.73 -12.46
N LEU A 256 -16.37 -8.50 -12.15
CA LEU A 256 -14.93 -8.19 -12.06
C LEU A 256 -14.26 -8.96 -10.92
N THR A 257 -14.98 -9.17 -9.82
CA THR A 257 -14.46 -9.95 -8.69
C THR A 257 -14.06 -11.36 -9.15
N TRP A 258 -14.96 -12.05 -9.86
CA TRP A 258 -14.68 -13.40 -10.33
C TRP A 258 -13.61 -13.42 -11.42
N MET A 259 -13.57 -12.38 -12.25
CA MET A 259 -12.52 -12.27 -13.27
C MET A 259 -11.15 -12.10 -12.61
N LEU A 260 -11.05 -11.29 -11.55
CA LEU A 260 -9.80 -11.10 -10.84
C LEU A 260 -9.36 -12.35 -10.08
N VAL A 261 -10.31 -13.10 -9.52
CA VAL A 261 -10.02 -14.38 -8.86
C VAL A 261 -9.40 -15.35 -9.87
N GLY A 262 -10.01 -15.49 -11.03
CA GLY A 262 -9.47 -16.33 -12.11
C GLY A 262 -8.10 -15.86 -12.59
N TYR A 263 -7.97 -14.57 -12.80
CA TYR A 263 -6.70 -13.97 -13.22
C TYR A 263 -5.60 -14.23 -12.19
N GLY A 264 -5.91 -14.02 -10.91
CA GLY A 264 -4.93 -14.23 -9.84
C GLY A 264 -4.45 -15.67 -9.77
N PHE A 265 -5.35 -16.62 -9.96
CA PHE A 265 -4.98 -18.04 -9.99
C PHE A 265 -4.03 -18.32 -11.17
N VAL A 266 -4.39 -17.86 -12.37
CA VAL A 266 -3.56 -18.10 -13.56
C VAL A 266 -2.20 -17.43 -13.41
N ALA A 267 -2.18 -16.18 -12.96
CA ALA A 267 -0.92 -15.42 -12.82
C ALA A 267 0.01 -16.09 -11.79
N ALA A 268 -0.55 -16.64 -10.72
CA ALA A 268 0.25 -17.29 -9.68
C ALA A 268 0.79 -18.65 -10.12
N VAL A 269 0.16 -19.30 -11.08
CA VAL A 269 0.58 -20.63 -11.55
C VAL A 269 1.55 -20.55 -12.73
N LEU A 270 1.45 -19.48 -13.54
CA LEU A 270 2.31 -19.33 -14.72
C LEU A 270 3.77 -19.11 -14.32
N PRO A 271 4.72 -19.50 -15.18
CA PRO A 271 6.13 -19.18 -14.93
C PRO A 271 6.32 -17.66 -14.76
N VAL A 272 7.22 -17.28 -13.88
CA VAL A 272 7.48 -15.87 -13.59
C VAL A 272 7.86 -15.09 -14.85
N TRP A 273 8.65 -15.69 -15.74
CA TRP A 273 9.13 -15.01 -16.95
C TRP A 273 8.02 -14.67 -17.93
N LEU A 274 6.90 -15.36 -17.87
CA LEU A 274 5.84 -15.22 -18.88
C LEU A 274 4.94 -14.01 -18.65
N LEU A 275 4.56 -13.75 -17.42
CA LEU A 275 3.61 -12.68 -17.09
C LEU A 275 4.15 -11.73 -16.03
N LEU A 276 4.63 -12.27 -14.91
CA LEU A 276 4.98 -11.46 -13.75
C LEU A 276 6.19 -10.56 -14.01
N ALA A 277 7.29 -11.11 -14.51
CA ALA A 277 8.50 -10.33 -14.74
C ALA A 277 8.31 -9.22 -15.78
N PRO A 278 7.67 -9.48 -16.93
CA PRO A 278 7.42 -8.40 -17.89
C PRO A 278 6.52 -7.31 -17.32
N ARG A 279 5.52 -7.69 -16.53
CA ARG A 279 4.65 -6.72 -15.88
C ARG A 279 5.42 -5.87 -14.88
N ASP A 280 6.36 -6.48 -14.15
CA ASP A 280 7.23 -5.75 -13.23
C ASP A 280 8.04 -4.68 -13.96
N TYR A 281 8.60 -5.00 -15.13
CA TYR A 281 9.35 -4.02 -15.91
C TYR A 281 8.46 -2.84 -16.30
N LEU A 282 7.28 -3.11 -16.84
CA LEU A 282 6.34 -2.05 -17.20
C LEU A 282 5.95 -1.23 -15.98
N SER A 283 5.65 -1.91 -14.90
CA SER A 283 5.20 -1.28 -13.66
C SER A 283 6.27 -0.35 -13.08
N THR A 284 7.53 -0.79 -13.05
CA THR A 284 8.62 0.01 -12.49
C THR A 284 8.81 1.31 -13.26
N PHE A 285 8.86 1.23 -14.59
CA PHE A 285 9.01 2.43 -15.41
C PHE A 285 7.82 3.37 -15.25
N LEU A 286 6.61 2.82 -15.24
CA LEU A 286 5.41 3.63 -15.05
C LEU A 286 5.39 4.28 -13.67
N LYS A 287 5.73 3.53 -12.63
CA LYS A 287 5.70 4.05 -11.25
C LYS A 287 6.63 5.24 -11.09
N ILE A 288 7.90 5.04 -11.45
CA ILE A 288 8.91 6.09 -11.26
C ILE A 288 8.62 7.26 -12.19
N GLY A 289 8.38 6.97 -13.47
CA GLY A 289 8.14 8.01 -14.46
C GLY A 289 6.91 8.85 -14.16
N THR A 290 5.82 8.20 -13.77
CA THR A 290 4.57 8.91 -13.48
C THR A 290 4.71 9.79 -12.24
N ILE A 291 5.35 9.28 -11.19
CA ILE A 291 5.51 10.06 -9.95
C ILE A 291 6.43 11.25 -10.18
N VAL A 292 7.54 11.05 -10.91
CA VAL A 292 8.43 12.16 -11.26
C VAL A 292 7.69 13.16 -12.15
N GLY A 293 6.95 12.68 -13.15
CA GLY A 293 6.16 13.54 -14.02
C GLY A 293 5.11 14.33 -13.28
N LEU A 294 4.45 13.68 -12.32
CA LEU A 294 3.44 14.35 -11.50
C LEU A 294 4.08 15.44 -10.63
N ALA A 295 5.23 15.15 -10.03
CA ALA A 295 5.95 16.15 -9.22
C ALA A 295 6.37 17.35 -10.08
N VAL A 296 6.92 17.11 -11.27
CA VAL A 296 7.29 18.17 -12.19
C VAL A 296 6.04 18.95 -12.63
N GLY A 297 4.94 18.24 -12.88
CA GLY A 297 3.67 18.89 -13.22
C GLY A 297 3.19 19.83 -12.12
N ILE A 298 3.32 19.42 -10.88
CA ILE A 298 2.95 20.26 -9.73
C ILE A 298 3.87 21.50 -9.67
N LEU A 299 5.17 21.32 -9.92
CA LEU A 299 6.09 22.44 -9.96
C LEU A 299 5.72 23.48 -11.04
N ILE A 300 5.26 22.98 -12.19
CA ILE A 300 4.86 23.85 -13.31
C ILE A 300 3.51 24.51 -13.04
N MET A 301 2.51 23.72 -12.64
CA MET A 301 1.13 24.19 -12.49
C MET A 301 0.88 24.93 -11.18
N ARG A 302 1.56 24.52 -10.12
CA ARG A 302 1.37 25.08 -8.77
C ARG A 302 -0.10 25.17 -8.38
N PRO A 303 -0.86 24.05 -8.46
CA PRO A 303 -2.29 24.11 -8.21
C PRO A 303 -2.59 24.43 -6.75
N THR A 304 -3.62 25.26 -6.53
CA THR A 304 -4.08 25.62 -5.19
C THR A 304 -4.76 24.42 -4.54
N LEU A 305 -4.49 24.22 -3.24
CA LEU A 305 -5.21 23.20 -2.46
C LEU A 305 -6.62 23.74 -2.17
N THR A 306 -7.62 23.14 -2.76
CA THR A 306 -9.00 23.54 -2.57
C THR A 306 -9.64 22.88 -1.36
N MET A 307 -9.13 21.72 -0.94
CA MET A 307 -9.59 21.07 0.30
C MET A 307 -9.09 21.91 1.48
N PRO A 308 -9.94 22.21 2.49
CA PRO A 308 -9.45 22.94 3.67
C PRO A 308 -8.43 22.11 4.47
N ALA A 309 -7.67 22.80 5.32
CA ALA A 309 -6.68 22.13 6.17
C ALA A 309 -7.34 21.11 7.09
N LEU A 310 -8.49 21.46 7.67
CA LEU A 310 -9.30 20.58 8.51
C LEU A 310 -10.75 20.72 8.10
N THR A 311 -11.44 19.59 7.99
CA THR A 311 -12.88 19.58 7.78
C THR A 311 -13.62 19.26 9.08
N LYS A 312 -14.93 19.47 9.11
CA LYS A 312 -15.74 19.13 10.28
C LYS A 312 -15.76 17.62 10.56
N PHE A 313 -15.37 16.81 9.58
CA PHE A 313 -15.44 15.36 9.68
C PHE A 313 -14.37 14.74 10.56
N VAL A 314 -13.47 15.54 11.14
CA VAL A 314 -12.55 15.05 12.18
C VAL A 314 -13.29 14.52 13.40
N ASP A 315 -14.57 14.86 13.53
CA ASP A 315 -15.43 14.41 14.65
C ASP A 315 -15.95 12.98 14.50
N GLY A 316 -15.63 12.31 13.39
CA GLY A 316 -16.04 10.93 13.18
C GLY A 316 -17.28 10.72 12.34
N THR A 317 -17.90 11.81 11.88
CA THR A 317 -19.18 11.74 11.15
C THR A 317 -18.99 11.74 9.63
N GLY A 318 -17.78 11.49 9.14
CA GLY A 318 -17.49 11.60 7.73
C GLY A 318 -18.30 10.66 6.85
N PRO A 319 -18.71 11.11 5.67
CA PRO A 319 -19.50 10.28 4.77
C PRO A 319 -18.68 9.24 4.01
N VAL A 320 -17.39 9.48 3.80
CA VAL A 320 -16.53 8.55 3.06
C VAL A 320 -16.21 7.34 3.94
N TRP A 321 -15.79 7.60 5.16
CA TRP A 321 -15.57 6.56 6.17
C TRP A 321 -15.88 7.14 7.54
N THR A 322 -16.30 6.26 8.45
CA THR A 322 -16.76 6.64 9.79
C THR A 322 -15.67 6.38 10.82
N GLY A 323 -15.46 7.33 11.71
CA GLY A 323 -14.50 7.20 12.79
C GLY A 323 -13.80 8.51 13.08
N ASP A 324 -13.42 8.69 14.34
CA ASP A 324 -12.71 9.88 14.80
C ASP A 324 -11.31 9.95 14.18
N LEU A 325 -10.75 11.15 14.17
CA LEU A 325 -9.37 11.34 13.69
C LEU A 325 -8.41 10.38 14.40
N PHE A 326 -8.47 10.33 15.74
CA PHE A 326 -7.75 9.29 16.47
C PHE A 326 -8.75 8.20 16.86
N PRO A 327 -8.52 6.94 16.51
CA PRO A 327 -7.32 6.38 15.84
C PRO A 327 -7.45 6.21 14.32
N PHE A 328 -8.60 6.58 13.72
CA PHE A 328 -8.93 6.07 12.39
C PHE A 328 -8.19 6.76 11.25
N LEU A 329 -7.73 8.00 11.43
CA LEU A 329 -6.86 8.60 10.40
C LEU A 329 -5.59 7.76 10.24
N PHE A 330 -5.01 7.33 11.35
CA PHE A 330 -3.75 6.56 11.34
C PHE A 330 -3.95 5.18 10.75
N ILE A 331 -5.15 4.65 10.84
CA ILE A 331 -5.49 3.35 10.24
C ILE A 331 -5.84 3.50 8.76
N THR A 332 -6.50 4.59 8.40
CA THR A 332 -6.90 4.86 7.01
C THR A 332 -5.66 5.05 6.14
N ILE A 333 -4.64 5.75 6.63
CA ILE A 333 -3.34 5.80 5.96
C ILE A 333 -2.60 4.52 6.34
N ALA A 334 -3.00 3.42 5.71
CA ALA A 334 -2.51 2.08 6.05
C ALA A 334 -1.12 1.78 5.49
N CYS A 335 -0.63 2.66 4.66
CA CYS A 335 0.68 2.54 4.00
C CYS A 335 1.15 3.97 3.74
N GLY A 336 2.34 4.17 3.24
CA GLY A 336 2.83 5.52 2.97
C GLY A 336 3.50 6.19 4.16
N ALA A 337 3.00 5.95 5.37
CA ALA A 337 3.69 6.35 6.61
C ALA A 337 4.43 5.15 7.20
N VAL A 338 3.72 4.04 7.36
CA VAL A 338 4.30 2.79 7.85
C VAL A 338 3.43 1.64 7.35
N SER A 339 4.07 0.52 6.97
CA SER A 339 3.33 -0.62 6.42
C SER A 339 4.02 -1.92 6.81
N GLY A 340 3.29 -2.80 7.46
CA GLY A 340 3.80 -4.12 7.82
C GLY A 340 4.09 -4.99 6.61
N PHE A 341 3.37 -4.79 5.51
CA PHE A 341 3.64 -5.51 4.27
C PHE A 341 5.11 -5.34 3.84
N HIS A 342 5.67 -4.15 4.08
CA HIS A 342 7.07 -3.89 3.75
C HIS A 342 8.03 -4.79 4.51
N ALA A 343 7.68 -5.20 5.73
CA ALA A 343 8.52 -6.11 6.50
C ALA A 343 8.63 -7.47 5.82
N LEU A 344 7.58 -7.89 5.12
CA LEU A 344 7.60 -9.14 4.37
C LEU A 344 8.55 -9.06 3.17
N ILE A 345 8.61 -7.90 2.53
CA ILE A 345 9.54 -7.67 1.41
C ILE A 345 10.97 -7.48 1.92
N SER A 346 11.14 -6.68 2.97
CA SER A 346 12.46 -6.38 3.54
C SER A 346 13.10 -7.61 4.19
N SER A 347 12.32 -8.62 4.54
CA SER A 347 12.86 -9.84 5.13
C SER A 347 13.02 -10.99 4.13
N GLY A 348 12.06 -11.19 3.23
CA GLY A 348 12.06 -12.39 2.41
C GLY A 348 12.63 -12.24 1.01
N THR A 349 12.72 -11.03 0.49
CA THR A 349 13.06 -10.80 -0.91
C THR A 349 14.34 -9.96 -1.06
N THR A 350 14.31 -8.74 -0.55
CA THR A 350 15.39 -7.78 -0.77
C THR A 350 16.75 -8.24 -0.21
N PRO A 351 16.82 -8.88 0.97
CA PRO A 351 18.13 -9.30 1.50
C PRO A 351 18.86 -10.30 0.61
N LYS A 352 18.10 -11.05 -0.20
CA LYS A 352 18.68 -12.03 -1.12
C LYS A 352 19.29 -11.39 -2.36
N MET A 353 19.11 -10.09 -2.52
CA MET A 353 19.64 -9.32 -3.66
C MET A 353 20.60 -8.23 -3.21
N LEU A 354 20.77 -8.01 -1.91
CA LEU A 354 21.59 -6.94 -1.38
C LEU A 354 23.08 -7.33 -1.47
N ALA A 355 23.83 -6.65 -2.32
CA ALA A 355 25.23 -6.98 -2.57
C ALA A 355 26.16 -6.52 -1.44
N ASN A 356 25.78 -5.49 -0.69
CA ASN A 356 26.60 -4.90 0.35
C ASN A 356 25.71 -4.37 1.46
N GLU A 357 26.01 -4.80 2.69
CA GLU A 357 25.23 -4.38 3.86
C GLU A 357 25.19 -2.86 4.02
N GLY A 358 26.24 -2.17 3.59
CA GLY A 358 26.31 -0.72 3.63
C GLY A 358 25.26 -0.02 2.78
N GLN A 359 24.64 -0.74 1.84
CA GLN A 359 23.58 -0.21 0.98
C GLN A 359 22.18 -0.36 1.59
N ALA A 360 22.05 -1.03 2.73
CA ALA A 360 20.74 -1.32 3.32
C ALA A 360 19.97 -0.05 3.69
N CYS A 361 20.68 0.99 4.15
CA CYS A 361 20.02 2.26 4.47
C CYS A 361 19.44 2.92 3.21
N PHE A 362 20.22 2.95 2.13
CA PHE A 362 19.77 3.53 0.88
C PHE A 362 18.54 2.78 0.34
N ILE A 363 18.55 1.46 0.40
CA ILE A 363 17.44 0.64 -0.12
C ILE A 363 16.23 0.71 0.81
N GLY A 364 16.41 0.38 2.09
CA GLY A 364 15.28 0.27 3.03
C GLY A 364 14.72 1.61 3.44
N TYR A 365 15.55 2.47 3.99
CA TYR A 365 15.10 3.78 4.45
C TYR A 365 14.74 4.66 3.26
N GLY A 366 15.62 4.71 2.26
CA GLY A 366 15.41 5.54 1.07
C GLY A 366 14.19 5.09 0.25
N GLY A 367 14.01 3.78 0.11
CA GLY A 367 12.85 3.24 -0.62
C GLY A 367 11.53 3.63 0.04
N MET A 368 11.49 3.58 1.37
CA MET A 368 10.28 3.96 2.09
C MET A 368 10.02 5.47 2.01
N LEU A 369 11.08 6.28 2.00
CA LEU A 369 10.89 7.73 1.78
C LEU A 369 10.27 7.99 0.40
N MET A 370 10.69 7.23 -0.62
CA MET A 370 10.12 7.36 -1.96
C MET A 370 8.64 6.96 -1.97
N GLU A 371 8.27 5.93 -1.22
CA GLU A 371 6.86 5.56 -1.12
C GLU A 371 6.05 6.64 -0.41
N SER A 372 6.59 7.25 0.64
CA SER A 372 5.92 8.37 1.29
C SER A 372 5.72 9.53 0.31
N PHE A 373 6.68 9.74 -0.59
CA PHE A 373 6.53 10.76 -1.63
C PHE A 373 5.36 10.44 -2.56
N VAL A 374 5.19 9.17 -2.92
CA VAL A 374 4.01 8.74 -3.69
C VAL A 374 2.74 9.09 -2.92
N ALA A 375 2.71 8.84 -1.61
CA ALA A 375 1.55 9.13 -0.77
C ALA A 375 1.26 10.65 -0.72
N ILE A 376 2.29 11.47 -0.66
CA ILE A 376 2.14 12.93 -0.70
C ILE A 376 1.55 13.36 -2.05
N MET A 377 2.03 12.77 -3.15
CA MET A 377 1.48 13.06 -4.48
C MET A 377 -0.01 12.70 -4.56
N ALA A 378 -0.38 11.57 -3.95
CA ALA A 378 -1.77 11.13 -3.93
C ALA A 378 -2.63 12.09 -3.11
N LEU A 379 -2.15 12.51 -1.95
CA LEU A 379 -2.87 13.48 -1.12
C LEU A 379 -3.07 14.82 -1.85
N VAL A 380 -2.01 15.31 -2.48
CA VAL A 380 -2.08 16.56 -3.25
C VAL A 380 -3.12 16.42 -4.36
N SER A 381 -3.09 15.32 -5.10
CA SER A 381 -4.03 15.10 -6.20
C SER A 381 -5.49 15.12 -5.72
N ALA A 382 -5.75 14.53 -4.55
CA ALA A 382 -7.11 14.54 -3.99
C ALA A 382 -7.51 15.92 -3.51
N CYS A 383 -6.57 16.73 -3.04
CA CYS A 383 -6.87 18.01 -2.39
C CYS A 383 -6.89 19.19 -3.34
N ILE A 384 -6.51 19.01 -4.61
CA ILE A 384 -6.58 20.09 -5.62
C ILE A 384 -7.89 20.09 -6.38
N ILE A 385 -8.65 19.00 -6.35
CA ILE A 385 -9.98 18.97 -7.00
C ILE A 385 -10.99 19.62 -6.06
N ASP A 386 -12.12 20.07 -6.63
CA ASP A 386 -13.19 20.68 -5.86
C ASP A 386 -13.63 19.73 -4.73
N PRO A 387 -13.70 20.19 -3.47
CA PRO A 387 -14.10 19.31 -2.39
C PRO A 387 -15.49 18.69 -2.60
N GLY A 388 -16.42 19.41 -3.24
CA GLY A 388 -17.71 18.86 -3.58
C GLY A 388 -17.60 17.67 -4.51
N VAL A 389 -16.69 17.72 -5.48
CA VAL A 389 -16.41 16.60 -6.38
C VAL A 389 -15.82 15.43 -5.59
N TYR A 390 -14.87 15.73 -4.71
CA TYR A 390 -14.25 14.70 -3.86
C TYR A 390 -15.30 13.91 -3.09
N PHE A 391 -16.21 14.61 -2.41
CA PHE A 391 -17.23 13.94 -1.59
C PHE A 391 -18.30 13.24 -2.45
N ALA A 392 -18.64 13.78 -3.61
CA ALA A 392 -19.59 13.12 -4.52
C ALA A 392 -19.01 11.80 -5.06
N MET A 393 -17.68 11.78 -5.32
CA MET A 393 -17.04 10.57 -5.84
C MET A 393 -16.86 9.50 -4.76
N ASN A 394 -16.54 9.88 -3.54
CA ASN A 394 -16.09 8.93 -2.53
C ASN A 394 -17.15 8.49 -1.55
N SER A 395 -18.29 9.16 -1.47
CA SER A 395 -19.36 8.80 -0.52
C SER A 395 -20.19 7.63 -1.05
N PRO A 396 -20.73 6.78 -0.16
CA PRO A 396 -21.56 5.66 -0.60
C PRO A 396 -22.81 6.11 -1.35
N MET A 397 -23.22 5.33 -2.34
CA MET A 397 -24.40 5.64 -3.13
C MET A 397 -25.66 5.76 -2.25
N ALA A 398 -25.79 4.92 -1.22
CA ALA A 398 -26.94 4.95 -0.33
C ALA A 398 -27.07 6.29 0.41
N VAL A 399 -25.95 6.96 0.66
CA VAL A 399 -25.93 8.27 1.32
C VAL A 399 -26.26 9.37 0.32
N LEU A 400 -25.73 9.29 -0.89
CA LEU A 400 -25.88 10.35 -1.90
C LEU A 400 -27.25 10.30 -2.60
N ALA A 401 -27.75 9.10 -2.88
CA ALA A 401 -28.98 8.90 -3.62
C ALA A 401 -29.67 7.63 -3.13
N PRO A 402 -30.58 7.75 -2.16
CA PRO A 402 -31.29 6.57 -1.65
C PRO A 402 -32.02 5.82 -2.76
N ALA A 403 -32.31 4.54 -2.52
CA ALA A 403 -32.99 3.68 -3.49
C ALA A 403 -34.26 4.33 -3.99
N GLY A 404 -34.50 4.28 -5.32
CA GLY A 404 -35.66 4.88 -5.94
C GLY A 404 -35.49 6.34 -6.37
N THR A 405 -34.28 6.92 -6.16
CA THR A 405 -34.01 8.28 -6.62
C THR A 405 -33.94 8.33 -8.13
N ALA A 406 -34.74 9.22 -8.75
CA ALA A 406 -34.78 9.33 -10.19
C ALA A 406 -33.56 10.03 -10.77
N ASP A 407 -33.16 11.16 -10.19
CA ASP A 407 -32.01 11.94 -10.64
C ASP A 407 -30.89 11.81 -9.59
N VAL A 408 -30.03 10.84 -9.82
CA VAL A 408 -28.94 10.51 -8.88
C VAL A 408 -27.94 11.66 -8.74
N VAL A 409 -27.62 12.32 -9.87
CA VAL A 409 -26.62 13.40 -9.85
C VAL A 409 -27.16 14.62 -9.09
N ALA A 410 -28.44 14.97 -9.31
CA ALA A 410 -29.04 16.10 -8.58
C ALA A 410 -29.13 15.81 -7.08
N SER A 411 -29.48 14.58 -6.70
CA SER A 411 -29.51 14.17 -5.29
C SER A 411 -28.13 14.25 -4.66
N ALA A 412 -27.12 13.73 -5.34
CA ALA A 412 -25.74 13.77 -4.85
C ALA A 412 -25.28 15.21 -4.64
N ALA A 413 -25.55 16.09 -5.61
CA ALA A 413 -25.17 17.49 -5.51
C ALA A 413 -25.84 18.16 -4.31
N GLN A 414 -27.11 17.86 -4.07
CA GLN A 414 -27.85 18.44 -2.95
C GLN A 414 -27.30 17.96 -1.61
N VAL A 415 -27.04 16.66 -1.49
CA VAL A 415 -26.53 16.07 -0.24
C VAL A 415 -25.15 16.62 0.08
N VAL A 416 -24.25 16.64 -0.90
CA VAL A 416 -22.88 17.15 -0.68
C VAL A 416 -22.91 18.63 -0.33
N SER A 417 -23.74 19.42 -1.01
CA SER A 417 -23.88 20.84 -0.71
C SER A 417 -24.37 21.08 0.72
N SER A 418 -25.23 20.19 1.23
CA SER A 418 -25.72 20.29 2.60
C SER A 418 -24.62 20.10 3.65
N TRP A 419 -23.50 19.48 3.25
CA TRP A 419 -22.34 19.34 4.14
C TRP A 419 -21.43 20.56 4.14
N GLY A 420 -21.75 21.56 3.35
CA GLY A 420 -20.95 22.77 3.25
C GLY A 420 -19.99 22.81 2.08
N PHE A 421 -20.04 21.82 1.19
CA PHE A 421 -19.18 21.74 0.00
C PHE A 421 -20.03 21.95 -1.23
N ALA A 422 -20.27 23.22 -1.59
CA ALA A 422 -21.19 23.58 -2.67
C ALA A 422 -20.77 22.93 -3.99
N ILE A 423 -21.71 22.28 -4.64
CA ILE A 423 -21.48 21.62 -5.93
C ILE A 423 -22.82 21.61 -6.70
N THR A 424 -22.75 21.71 -8.01
CA THR A 424 -23.93 21.69 -8.87
C THR A 424 -23.97 20.40 -9.68
N PRO A 425 -25.17 19.94 -10.09
CA PRO A 425 -25.25 18.79 -11.00
C PRO A 425 -24.49 19.00 -12.30
N ASP A 426 -24.48 20.24 -12.82
CA ASP A 426 -23.77 20.56 -14.06
C ASP A 426 -22.27 20.30 -13.94
N THR A 427 -21.66 20.67 -12.80
CA THR A 427 -20.25 20.42 -12.56
C THR A 427 -19.96 18.91 -12.54
N LEU A 428 -20.81 18.13 -11.90
CA LEU A 428 -20.63 16.67 -11.83
C LEU A 428 -20.76 16.03 -13.21
N HIS A 429 -21.71 16.47 -14.02
CA HIS A 429 -21.85 16.00 -15.40
C HIS A 429 -20.64 16.40 -16.25
N GLN A 430 -20.18 17.63 -16.08
CA GLN A 430 -19.04 18.14 -16.85
C GLN A 430 -17.78 17.30 -16.59
N ILE A 431 -17.48 16.99 -15.32
CA ILE A 431 -16.30 16.22 -14.98
C ILE A 431 -16.43 14.79 -15.52
N ALA A 432 -17.60 14.17 -15.41
CA ALA A 432 -17.82 12.84 -15.98
C ALA A 432 -17.54 12.83 -17.48
N ASN A 433 -18.01 13.84 -18.21
CA ASN A 433 -17.74 13.95 -19.64
C ASN A 433 -16.25 14.17 -19.93
N GLU A 434 -15.59 15.03 -19.16
CA GLU A 434 -14.18 15.33 -19.39
C GLU A 434 -13.30 14.12 -19.20
N VAL A 435 -13.60 13.26 -18.20
CA VAL A 435 -12.79 12.09 -17.92
C VAL A 435 -13.22 10.87 -18.73
N GLY A 436 -14.30 10.97 -19.50
CA GLY A 436 -14.76 9.89 -20.38
C GLY A 436 -15.47 8.76 -19.65
N GLU A 437 -16.15 9.06 -18.53
CA GLU A 437 -16.91 8.07 -17.78
C GLU A 437 -18.40 8.39 -17.84
N GLN A 438 -19.22 7.36 -17.62
CA GLN A 438 -20.66 7.53 -17.60
C GLN A 438 -21.11 8.37 -16.41
N SER A 439 -20.46 8.17 -15.25
CA SER A 439 -20.76 8.91 -14.04
C SER A 439 -19.54 8.86 -13.11
N ILE A 440 -19.37 9.93 -12.33
CA ILE A 440 -18.35 9.95 -11.27
C ILE A 440 -18.98 9.77 -9.88
N ILE A 441 -20.31 9.69 -9.79
CA ILE A 441 -21.02 9.59 -8.50
C ILE A 441 -20.72 8.25 -7.85
N SER A 442 -20.29 8.32 -6.59
CA SER A 442 -19.97 7.13 -5.77
C SER A 442 -18.95 6.21 -6.43
N ARG A 443 -18.00 6.78 -7.16
CA ARG A 443 -16.81 6.06 -7.63
C ARG A 443 -15.83 5.98 -6.46
N ALA A 444 -16.23 5.25 -5.43
CA ALA A 444 -15.52 5.16 -4.16
C ALA A 444 -14.25 4.34 -4.29
N GLY A 445 -13.45 4.34 -3.22
CA GLY A 445 -12.22 3.57 -3.15
C GLY A 445 -10.96 4.38 -3.34
N GLY A 446 -11.10 5.66 -3.68
CA GLY A 446 -9.98 6.60 -3.79
C GLY A 446 -9.27 6.63 -5.13
N ALA A 447 -9.21 5.50 -5.84
CA ALA A 447 -8.46 5.44 -7.09
C ALA A 447 -9.04 6.35 -8.18
N PRO A 448 -10.35 6.40 -8.40
CA PRO A 448 -10.88 7.33 -9.41
C PRO A 448 -10.63 8.79 -9.04
N THR A 449 -10.71 9.15 -7.76
CA THR A 449 -10.42 10.52 -7.31
C THR A 449 -8.97 10.89 -7.59
N LEU A 450 -8.04 10.00 -7.26
CA LEU A 450 -6.63 10.19 -7.56
C LEU A 450 -6.44 10.38 -9.07
N ALA A 451 -7.11 9.56 -9.87
CA ALA A 451 -7.00 9.65 -11.32
C ALA A 451 -7.50 11.00 -11.86
N VAL A 452 -8.59 11.54 -11.31
CA VAL A 452 -9.08 12.87 -11.71
C VAL A 452 -8.02 13.93 -11.41
N GLY A 453 -7.47 13.94 -10.19
CA GLY A 453 -6.45 14.91 -9.82
C GLY A 453 -5.20 14.82 -10.68
N MET A 454 -4.70 13.59 -10.89
CA MET A 454 -3.55 13.36 -11.75
C MET A 454 -3.82 13.84 -13.18
N ALA A 455 -5.02 13.55 -13.70
CA ALA A 455 -5.37 13.92 -15.06
C ALA A 455 -5.33 15.43 -15.26
N TYR A 456 -5.87 16.19 -14.33
CA TYR A 456 -5.85 17.64 -14.44
C TYR A 456 -4.44 18.20 -14.32
N ILE A 457 -3.62 17.65 -13.45
CA ILE A 457 -2.22 18.09 -13.32
C ILE A 457 -1.46 17.82 -14.62
N LEU A 458 -1.54 16.59 -15.13
CA LEU A 458 -0.78 16.18 -16.33
C LEU A 458 -1.27 16.93 -17.57
N HIS A 459 -2.59 17.05 -17.73
CA HIS A 459 -3.17 17.78 -18.86
C HIS A 459 -2.70 19.24 -18.87
N GLY A 460 -2.76 19.90 -17.71
CA GLY A 460 -2.35 21.30 -17.62
C GLY A 460 -0.84 21.48 -17.79
N ALA A 461 -0.04 20.61 -17.19
CA ALA A 461 1.42 20.73 -17.25
C ALA A 461 1.96 20.49 -18.64
N LEU A 462 1.29 19.66 -19.45
CA LEU A 462 1.72 19.34 -20.81
C LEU A 462 1.02 20.21 -21.86
N GLY A 463 0.44 21.33 -21.44
CA GLY A 463 -0.14 22.31 -22.36
C GLY A 463 -1.37 21.84 -23.13
N GLY A 464 -2.09 20.84 -22.60
CA GLY A 464 -3.28 20.32 -23.26
C GLY A 464 -2.98 19.34 -24.40
N MET A 465 -1.80 18.73 -24.39
CA MET A 465 -1.33 17.87 -25.48
C MET A 465 -2.32 16.75 -25.81
N MET A 466 -2.90 16.09 -24.79
CA MET A 466 -3.95 15.12 -24.95
C MET A 466 -5.14 15.56 -24.11
N ASP A 467 -6.32 15.03 -24.36
CA ASP A 467 -7.48 15.44 -23.55
C ASP A 467 -7.41 14.87 -22.13
N VAL A 468 -8.27 15.40 -21.25
CA VAL A 468 -8.32 14.97 -19.86
C VAL A 468 -8.65 13.49 -19.74
N ALA A 469 -9.52 12.98 -20.63
CA ALA A 469 -9.93 11.58 -20.62
C ALA A 469 -8.73 10.64 -20.87
N PHE A 470 -7.81 11.02 -21.77
CA PHE A 470 -6.61 10.23 -22.00
C PHE A 470 -5.78 10.15 -20.69
N TRP A 471 -5.57 11.29 -20.04
CA TRP A 471 -4.77 11.33 -18.82
C TRP A 471 -5.45 10.63 -17.67
N TYR A 472 -6.78 10.72 -17.59
CA TYR A 472 -7.55 9.99 -16.56
C TYR A 472 -7.37 8.48 -16.73
N HIS A 473 -7.49 7.97 -17.95
CA HIS A 473 -7.36 6.53 -18.17
C HIS A 473 -5.90 6.08 -18.12
N PHE A 474 -4.95 6.97 -18.43
CA PHE A 474 -3.54 6.71 -18.14
C PHE A 474 -3.33 6.52 -16.64
N ALA A 475 -3.92 7.39 -15.82
CA ALA A 475 -3.82 7.27 -14.36
C ALA A 475 -4.47 5.99 -13.84
N ILE A 476 -5.65 5.62 -14.39
CA ILE A 476 -6.30 4.36 -14.02
C ILE A 476 -5.41 3.17 -14.37
N LEU A 477 -4.81 3.18 -15.55
CA LEU A 477 -3.87 2.12 -15.95
C LEU A 477 -2.66 2.08 -15.02
N PHE A 478 -2.09 3.24 -14.72
CA PHE A 478 -0.95 3.36 -13.80
C PHE A 478 -1.31 2.74 -12.44
N GLU A 479 -2.48 3.11 -11.87
CA GLU A 479 -2.91 2.57 -10.58
C GLU A 479 -3.14 1.07 -10.65
N ALA A 480 -3.81 0.60 -11.72
CA ALA A 480 -4.12 -0.82 -11.86
C ALA A 480 -2.85 -1.66 -11.98
N LEU A 481 -1.88 -1.22 -12.77
CA LEU A 481 -0.60 -1.94 -12.88
C LEU A 481 0.18 -1.93 -11.57
N PHE A 482 0.15 -0.79 -10.88
CA PHE A 482 0.76 -0.63 -9.56
C PHE A 482 0.23 -1.71 -8.62
N ILE A 483 -1.09 -1.92 -8.64
CA ILE A 483 -1.78 -2.81 -7.71
C ILE A 483 -1.72 -4.27 -8.15
N LEU A 484 -1.97 -4.55 -9.44
CA LEU A 484 -2.03 -5.93 -9.93
C LEU A 484 -0.69 -6.63 -9.82
N THR A 485 0.41 -5.91 -10.00
CA THR A 485 1.74 -6.47 -9.78
C THR A 485 1.89 -6.96 -8.34
N ALA A 486 1.40 -6.17 -7.39
CA ALA A 486 1.43 -6.57 -5.97
C ALA A 486 0.51 -7.76 -5.70
N VAL A 487 -0.65 -7.82 -6.36
CA VAL A 487 -1.57 -8.96 -6.19
C VAL A 487 -0.92 -10.24 -6.73
N ASP A 488 -0.29 -10.17 -7.90
CA ASP A 488 0.37 -11.33 -8.50
C ASP A 488 1.50 -11.86 -7.60
N ALA A 489 2.39 -10.96 -7.21
CA ALA A 489 3.54 -11.34 -6.37
C ALA A 489 3.08 -11.77 -4.97
N GLY A 490 2.10 -11.07 -4.41
CA GLY A 490 1.58 -11.37 -3.09
C GLY A 490 0.88 -12.72 -3.03
N THR A 491 0.16 -13.09 -4.09
CA THR A 491 -0.50 -14.40 -4.14
C THR A 491 0.54 -15.52 -4.14
N ARG A 492 1.64 -15.35 -4.88
CA ARG A 492 2.74 -16.31 -4.83
C ARG A 492 3.34 -16.41 -3.43
N ALA A 493 3.58 -15.28 -2.78
CA ALA A 493 4.14 -15.26 -1.43
C ALA A 493 3.20 -15.93 -0.45
N ALA A 494 1.90 -15.66 -0.56
CA ALA A 494 0.89 -16.27 0.31
C ALA A 494 0.83 -17.78 0.10
N ARG A 495 0.99 -18.23 -1.15
CA ARG A 495 1.05 -19.66 -1.45
C ARG A 495 2.21 -20.32 -0.71
N PHE A 496 3.39 -19.71 -0.75
CA PHE A 496 4.55 -20.28 -0.05
C PHE A 496 4.30 -20.33 1.47
N MET A 497 3.71 -19.28 2.03
CA MET A 497 3.36 -19.26 3.46
C MET A 497 2.37 -20.39 3.79
N LEU A 498 1.36 -20.56 2.95
CA LEU A 498 0.36 -21.61 3.18
C LEU A 498 0.99 -22.99 3.06
N GLN A 499 1.88 -23.21 2.09
CA GLN A 499 2.56 -24.49 1.96
C GLN A 499 3.44 -24.78 3.17
N ASP A 500 4.10 -23.77 3.74
CA ASP A 500 4.86 -23.95 4.98
C ASP A 500 3.94 -24.36 6.13
N LEU A 501 2.76 -23.74 6.25
CA LEU A 501 1.80 -24.08 7.29
C LEU A 501 1.23 -25.48 7.07
N LEU A 502 0.85 -25.83 5.84
CA LEU A 502 0.29 -27.14 5.52
C LEU A 502 1.34 -28.25 5.67
N GLY A 503 2.61 -27.91 5.49
CA GLY A 503 3.70 -28.85 5.67
C GLY A 503 3.84 -29.37 7.09
N VAL A 504 3.32 -28.63 8.07
CA VAL A 504 3.30 -29.10 9.47
C VAL A 504 2.36 -30.30 9.61
N VAL A 505 1.26 -30.29 8.84
CA VAL A 505 0.26 -31.37 8.87
C VAL A 505 0.63 -32.49 7.91
N SER A 506 1.04 -32.16 6.70
CA SER A 506 1.38 -33.15 5.67
C SER A 506 2.64 -32.69 4.92
N PRO A 507 3.78 -33.37 5.12
CA PRO A 507 5.04 -32.97 4.46
C PRO A 507 4.97 -32.90 2.94
N GLY A 508 4.09 -33.67 2.32
CA GLY A 508 3.94 -33.64 0.86
C GLY A 508 3.40 -32.33 0.33
N LEU A 509 2.64 -31.60 1.15
CA LEU A 509 2.07 -30.32 0.74
C LEU A 509 3.09 -29.18 0.78
N LYS A 510 4.18 -29.35 1.50
CA LYS A 510 5.25 -28.35 1.59
C LYS A 510 6.10 -28.29 0.32
N ARG A 511 6.07 -29.34 -0.49
CA ARG A 511 6.93 -29.44 -1.67
C ARG A 511 6.55 -28.43 -2.74
N THR A 512 7.46 -27.55 -3.09
CA THR A 512 7.25 -26.54 -4.12
C THR A 512 7.47 -27.07 -5.54
N ASP A 513 8.02 -28.27 -5.67
CA ASP A 513 8.19 -28.93 -6.97
C ASP A 513 7.00 -29.81 -7.33
N SER A 514 6.02 -29.99 -6.44
CA SER A 514 4.82 -30.78 -6.69
C SER A 514 3.73 -29.90 -7.32
N LEU A 515 3.36 -30.19 -8.55
CA LEU A 515 2.32 -29.43 -9.24
C LEU A 515 0.96 -29.52 -8.52
N PRO A 516 0.49 -30.71 -8.08
CA PRO A 516 -0.79 -30.75 -7.34
C PRO A 516 -0.76 -29.94 -6.06
N ALA A 517 0.34 -29.94 -5.30
CA ALA A 517 0.45 -29.15 -4.07
C ALA A 517 0.41 -27.66 -4.38
N ASN A 518 1.12 -27.23 -5.44
CA ASN A 518 1.12 -25.83 -5.85
C ASN A 518 -0.27 -25.36 -6.28
N LEU A 519 -0.97 -26.18 -7.07
CA LEU A 519 -2.31 -25.84 -7.54
C LEU A 519 -3.29 -25.74 -6.38
N LEU A 520 -3.23 -26.71 -5.45
CA LEU A 520 -4.12 -26.68 -4.28
C LEU A 520 -3.88 -25.46 -3.42
N ALA A 521 -2.61 -25.17 -3.10
CA ALA A 521 -2.27 -24.03 -2.25
C ALA A 521 -2.66 -22.72 -2.92
N THR A 522 -2.42 -22.59 -4.23
CA THR A 522 -2.80 -21.40 -4.99
C THR A 522 -4.31 -21.22 -4.99
N ALA A 523 -5.05 -22.29 -5.22
CA ALA A 523 -6.52 -22.23 -5.22
C ALA A 523 -7.05 -21.79 -3.86
N LEU A 524 -6.50 -22.33 -2.78
CA LEU A 524 -6.92 -21.97 -1.43
C LEU A 524 -6.63 -20.50 -1.14
N CYS A 525 -5.44 -20.00 -1.52
CA CYS A 525 -5.09 -18.60 -1.32
C CYS A 525 -6.02 -17.68 -2.10
N VAL A 526 -6.25 -17.99 -3.37
CA VAL A 526 -7.05 -17.15 -4.26
C VAL A 526 -8.52 -17.14 -3.80
N LEU A 527 -9.04 -18.30 -3.39
CA LEU A 527 -10.40 -18.37 -2.86
C LEU A 527 -10.52 -17.62 -1.54
N ALA A 528 -9.48 -17.65 -0.70
CA ALA A 528 -9.48 -16.92 0.57
C ALA A 528 -9.57 -15.41 0.34
N TRP A 529 -8.65 -14.85 -0.47
CA TRP A 529 -8.73 -13.41 -0.70
C TRP A 529 -9.91 -13.06 -1.59
N GLY A 530 -10.36 -13.98 -2.45
CA GLY A 530 -11.55 -13.77 -3.27
C GLY A 530 -12.82 -13.65 -2.44
N TYR A 531 -12.93 -14.42 -1.36
CA TYR A 531 -14.05 -14.31 -0.45
C TYR A 531 -14.13 -12.93 0.17
N PHE A 532 -13.01 -12.42 0.69
CA PHE A 532 -12.99 -11.09 1.30
C PHE A 532 -13.18 -10.00 0.25
N LEU A 533 -12.66 -10.18 -0.95
CA LEU A 533 -12.90 -9.26 -2.06
C LEU A 533 -14.40 -9.16 -2.36
N HIS A 534 -15.07 -10.30 -2.49
CA HIS A 534 -16.51 -10.33 -2.75
C HIS A 534 -17.28 -9.65 -1.61
N GLN A 535 -16.89 -9.93 -0.36
CA GLN A 535 -17.48 -9.31 0.82
C GLN A 535 -17.41 -7.78 0.72
N GLY A 536 -16.22 -7.24 0.36
CA GLY A 536 -16.05 -5.79 0.24
C GLY A 536 -16.81 -5.18 -0.92
N VAL A 537 -16.89 -5.90 -2.03
CA VAL A 537 -17.57 -5.39 -3.24
C VAL A 537 -19.08 -5.30 -3.04
N VAL A 538 -19.69 -6.28 -2.37
CA VAL A 538 -21.14 -6.30 -2.19
C VAL A 538 -21.60 -5.58 -0.91
N ASP A 539 -20.70 -5.09 -0.10
CA ASP A 539 -21.02 -4.43 1.16
C ASP A 539 -21.84 -3.16 0.90
N PRO A 540 -23.04 -3.03 1.47
CA PRO A 540 -23.86 -1.81 1.24
C PRO A 540 -23.21 -0.57 1.85
N LEU A 541 -22.35 -0.71 2.88
CA LEU A 541 -21.59 0.40 3.43
C LEU A 541 -20.32 0.69 2.62
N GLY A 542 -20.01 -0.18 1.66
CA GLY A 542 -18.78 -0.11 0.89
C GLY A 542 -17.60 -0.70 1.64
N GLY A 543 -16.67 -1.31 0.91
CA GLY A 543 -15.48 -1.91 1.49
C GLY A 543 -14.58 -0.92 2.23
N ILE A 544 -14.79 0.38 1.98
CA ILE A 544 -14.04 1.44 2.67
C ILE A 544 -14.39 1.46 4.16
N ASN A 545 -15.59 1.07 4.54
CA ASN A 545 -16.00 1.07 5.93
C ASN A 545 -15.86 -0.28 6.63
N THR A 546 -15.52 -1.33 5.89
CA THR A 546 -15.34 -2.66 6.48
C THR A 546 -13.97 -3.24 6.18
N LEU A 547 -13.68 -3.48 4.91
CA LEU A 547 -12.44 -4.17 4.53
C LEU A 547 -11.21 -3.26 4.66
N TRP A 548 -11.33 -1.98 4.29
CA TRP A 548 -10.18 -1.06 4.40
C TRP A 548 -9.71 -0.86 5.84
N PRO A 549 -10.61 -0.60 6.83
CA PRO A 549 -10.13 -0.52 8.22
C PRO A 549 -9.53 -1.82 8.73
N LEU A 550 -10.08 -2.96 8.35
CA LEU A 550 -9.51 -4.26 8.73
C LEU A 550 -8.09 -4.38 8.18
N PHE A 551 -7.88 -4.00 6.91
CA PHE A 551 -6.56 -3.96 6.30
C PHE A 551 -5.62 -3.02 7.06
N GLY A 552 -6.06 -1.81 7.35
CA GLY A 552 -5.23 -0.82 8.03
C GLY A 552 -4.80 -1.30 9.40
N ILE A 553 -5.73 -1.86 10.18
CA ILE A 553 -5.44 -2.40 11.50
C ILE A 553 -4.43 -3.55 11.39
N ALA A 554 -4.71 -4.52 10.52
CA ALA A 554 -3.87 -5.71 10.38
C ALA A 554 -2.47 -5.34 9.88
N ASN A 555 -2.39 -4.48 8.88
CA ASN A 555 -1.11 -4.09 8.27
C ASN A 555 -0.23 -3.34 9.28
N GLN A 556 -0.82 -2.45 10.08
CA GLN A 556 -0.04 -1.72 11.07
C GLN A 556 0.28 -2.58 12.29
N MET A 557 -0.54 -3.56 12.63
CA MET A 557 -0.16 -4.54 13.65
C MET A 557 1.05 -5.35 13.20
N LEU A 558 1.09 -5.73 11.93
CA LEU A 558 2.25 -6.42 11.37
C LEU A 558 3.51 -5.54 11.46
N ALA A 559 3.38 -4.24 11.21
CA ALA A 559 4.49 -3.31 11.39
C ALA A 559 4.95 -3.27 12.84
N GLY A 560 4.00 -3.25 13.77
CA GLY A 560 4.32 -3.31 15.21
C GLY A 560 5.07 -4.59 15.55
N MET A 561 4.64 -5.72 15.02
CA MET A 561 5.32 -7.01 15.24
C MET A 561 6.74 -6.98 14.70
N ALA A 562 6.94 -6.41 13.52
CA ALA A 562 8.27 -6.31 12.93
C ALA A 562 9.19 -5.41 13.76
N LEU A 563 8.68 -4.29 14.24
CA LEU A 563 9.46 -3.38 15.08
C LEU A 563 9.77 -3.98 16.45
N MET A 564 8.83 -4.78 17.01
CA MET A 564 9.12 -5.53 18.24
C MET A 564 10.29 -6.48 18.03
N LEU A 565 10.31 -7.19 16.90
CA LEU A 565 11.41 -8.09 16.57
C LEU A 565 12.72 -7.30 16.49
N CYS A 566 12.71 -6.14 15.85
CA CYS A 566 13.91 -5.31 15.75
C CYS A 566 14.37 -4.84 17.12
N ALA A 567 13.45 -4.48 18.00
CA ALA A 567 13.80 -4.11 19.38
C ALA A 567 14.45 -5.27 20.12
N VAL A 568 13.87 -6.47 20.00
CA VAL A 568 14.44 -7.68 20.62
C VAL A 568 15.86 -7.93 20.10
N VAL A 569 16.07 -7.77 18.80
CA VAL A 569 17.41 -7.95 18.21
C VAL A 569 18.40 -6.93 18.79
N LEU A 570 17.97 -5.68 18.96
CA LEU A 570 18.85 -4.66 19.56
C LEU A 570 19.23 -5.03 21.00
N PHE A 571 18.28 -5.55 21.79
CA PHE A 571 18.59 -6.03 23.14
C PHE A 571 19.60 -7.19 23.08
N LYS A 572 19.42 -8.11 22.14
CA LYS A 572 20.32 -9.26 22.00
C LYS A 572 21.70 -8.88 21.48
N MET A 573 21.79 -7.76 20.72
CA MET A 573 23.07 -7.23 20.24
C MET A 573 23.79 -6.40 21.32
N LYS A 574 23.19 -6.26 22.51
CA LYS A 574 23.71 -5.40 23.58
C LYS A 574 23.71 -3.92 23.16
N ARG A 575 22.73 -3.54 22.36
CA ARG A 575 22.57 -2.17 21.92
C ARG A 575 21.23 -1.60 22.44
N GLN A 576 20.84 -2.02 23.63
CA GLN A 576 19.54 -1.65 24.21
C GLN A 576 19.38 -0.16 24.45
N ARG A 577 20.47 0.60 24.58
CA ARG A 577 20.36 2.05 24.75
C ARG A 577 19.80 2.73 23.50
N TYR A 578 19.82 2.05 22.35
CA TYR A 578 19.24 2.55 21.10
C TYR A 578 17.88 1.94 20.79
N ALA A 579 17.36 1.10 21.68
CA ALA A 579 16.09 0.39 21.42
C ALA A 579 14.92 1.34 21.28
N TRP A 580 15.02 2.56 21.81
CA TRP A 580 13.95 3.56 21.67
C TRP A 580 13.60 3.83 20.19
N VAL A 581 14.57 3.68 19.30
CA VAL A 581 14.35 3.88 17.85
C VAL A 581 13.26 2.96 17.34
N ALA A 582 13.20 1.73 17.83
CA ALA A 582 12.16 0.76 17.47
C ALA A 582 10.96 0.81 18.45
N LEU A 583 11.22 1.03 19.74
CA LEU A 583 10.18 0.94 20.76
C LEU A 583 9.18 2.09 20.72
N VAL A 584 9.63 3.32 20.44
CA VAL A 584 8.72 4.46 20.38
C VAL A 584 7.68 4.28 19.26
N PRO A 585 8.09 3.98 18.00
CA PRO A 585 7.06 3.72 16.99
C PRO A 585 6.22 2.47 17.29
N THR A 586 6.80 1.44 17.91
CA THR A 586 6.03 0.26 18.32
C THR A 586 4.90 0.67 19.26
N ALA A 587 5.23 1.47 20.29
CA ALA A 587 4.23 1.91 21.27
C ALA A 587 3.11 2.69 20.59
N TRP A 588 3.44 3.62 19.70
CA TRP A 588 2.45 4.41 19.00
C TRP A 588 1.56 3.54 18.13
N LEU A 589 2.16 2.61 17.37
CA LEU A 589 1.39 1.73 16.50
C LEU A 589 0.47 0.82 17.30
N LEU A 590 0.92 0.31 18.45
CA LEU A 590 0.07 -0.52 19.30
C LEU A 590 -1.10 0.29 19.86
N ILE A 591 -0.84 1.52 20.31
CA ILE A 591 -1.92 2.39 20.81
C ILE A 591 -2.97 2.60 19.71
N CYS A 592 -2.53 2.99 18.50
CA CYS A 592 -3.46 3.25 17.40
C CYS A 592 -4.22 1.99 16.98
N THR A 593 -3.51 0.88 16.78
CA THR A 593 -4.14 -0.32 16.22
C THR A 593 -5.03 -1.02 17.23
N LEU A 594 -4.63 -1.07 18.50
CA LEU A 594 -5.46 -1.70 19.52
C LEU A 594 -6.70 -0.86 19.80
N THR A 595 -6.58 0.46 19.81
CA THR A 595 -7.74 1.35 19.97
C THR A 595 -8.71 1.18 18.80
N ALA A 596 -8.19 1.23 17.58
CA ALA A 596 -9.02 1.07 16.39
C ALA A 596 -9.65 -0.31 16.33
N GLY A 597 -8.87 -1.35 16.65
CA GLY A 597 -9.38 -2.71 16.66
C GLY A 597 -10.50 -2.91 17.68
N TRP A 598 -10.32 -2.35 18.88
CA TRP A 598 -11.36 -2.43 19.90
C TRP A 598 -12.65 -1.75 19.42
N GLN A 599 -12.53 -0.54 18.86
CA GLN A 599 -13.70 0.17 18.35
C GLN A 599 -14.36 -0.55 17.18
N LYS A 600 -13.58 -1.07 16.24
CA LYS A 600 -14.15 -1.79 15.10
C LYS A 600 -14.84 -3.08 15.54
N ALA A 601 -14.33 -3.76 16.55
CA ALA A 601 -14.96 -5.00 17.03
C ALA A 601 -16.17 -4.72 17.92
N PHE A 602 -16.05 -3.78 18.85
CA PHE A 602 -16.98 -3.67 19.99
C PHE A 602 -17.75 -2.36 20.11
N SER A 603 -17.53 -1.37 19.24
CA SER A 603 -18.28 -0.12 19.32
C SER A 603 -19.79 -0.39 19.25
N PRO A 604 -20.60 0.23 20.10
CA PRO A 604 -22.05 0.08 19.99
C PRO A 604 -22.65 0.84 18.79
N ASP A 605 -21.87 1.73 18.17
CA ASP A 605 -22.31 2.48 17.00
C ASP A 605 -22.32 1.54 15.78
N ALA A 606 -23.49 1.35 15.16
CA ALA A 606 -23.64 0.47 14.00
C ALA A 606 -22.99 1.02 12.72
N LYS A 607 -22.37 2.19 12.81
CA LYS A 607 -21.57 2.72 11.68
C LYS A 607 -20.09 2.36 11.83
N ILE A 608 -19.67 1.91 13.02
CA ILE A 608 -18.26 1.63 13.32
C ILE A 608 -18.05 0.16 13.67
N GLY A 609 -18.77 -0.35 14.68
CA GLY A 609 -18.52 -1.68 15.26
C GLY A 609 -19.04 -2.82 14.42
N PHE A 610 -18.18 -3.80 14.12
CA PHE A 610 -18.57 -4.97 13.33
C PHE A 610 -19.70 -5.76 14.02
N LEU A 611 -19.59 -5.98 15.33
CA LEU A 611 -20.64 -6.71 16.06
C LEU A 611 -21.95 -5.93 16.12
N ALA A 612 -21.86 -4.61 16.25
CA ALA A 612 -23.07 -3.75 16.25
C ALA A 612 -23.75 -3.79 14.87
N ILE A 613 -22.97 -3.79 13.78
CA ILE A 613 -23.51 -3.90 12.43
C ILE A 613 -24.21 -5.26 12.25
N ALA A 614 -23.56 -6.33 12.72
CA ALA A 614 -24.13 -7.68 12.62
C ALA A 614 -25.43 -7.78 13.42
N ASN A 615 -25.47 -7.20 14.60
CA ASN A 615 -26.66 -7.20 15.45
C ASN A 615 -27.80 -6.41 14.82
N LYS A 616 -27.47 -5.30 14.15
CA LYS A 616 -28.47 -4.49 13.44
C LYS A 616 -29.15 -5.31 12.33
N PHE A 617 -28.36 -6.00 11.52
CA PHE A 617 -28.90 -6.82 10.43
C PHE A 617 -29.66 -8.03 10.98
N GLN A 618 -29.15 -8.64 12.05
CA GLN A 618 -29.83 -9.77 12.67
C GLN A 618 -31.21 -9.35 13.23
N ALA A 619 -31.29 -8.15 13.80
CA ALA A 619 -32.58 -7.64 14.31
C ALA A 619 -33.57 -7.45 13.18
N MET A 620 -33.12 -7.02 12.00
CA MET A 620 -33.98 -6.91 10.82
C MET A 620 -34.55 -8.27 10.42
N ILE A 621 -33.71 -9.31 10.45
CA ILE A 621 -34.16 -10.68 10.13
C ILE A 621 -35.17 -11.17 11.17
N ASP A 622 -34.85 -10.99 12.46
CA ASP A 622 -35.68 -11.51 13.56
C ASP A 622 -37.06 -10.83 13.60
N SER A 623 -37.10 -9.54 13.29
CA SER A 623 -38.38 -8.79 13.30
C SER A 623 -39.19 -8.95 12.02
N GLY A 624 -38.59 -9.51 10.98
CA GLY A 624 -39.21 -9.61 9.67
C GLY A 624 -39.28 -8.30 8.89
N ASN A 625 -38.71 -7.22 9.43
CA ASN A 625 -38.68 -5.91 8.77
C ASN A 625 -37.49 -5.82 7.84
N ILE A 626 -37.52 -6.55 6.74
CA ILE A 626 -36.42 -6.59 5.77
C ILE A 626 -36.62 -5.44 4.77
N PRO A 627 -35.64 -4.52 4.67
CA PRO A 627 -35.74 -3.43 3.69
C PRO A 627 -35.89 -3.97 2.26
N PRO A 628 -36.62 -3.25 1.37
CA PRO A 628 -36.87 -3.75 0.00
C PRO A 628 -35.61 -4.06 -0.81
N GLN A 629 -34.49 -3.39 -0.51
CA GLN A 629 -33.26 -3.58 -1.27
C GLN A 629 -32.51 -4.86 -0.89
N TYR A 630 -32.94 -5.59 0.16
CA TYR A 630 -32.29 -6.80 0.63
C TYR A 630 -33.24 -8.00 0.57
N THR A 631 -32.65 -9.19 0.38
CA THR A 631 -33.32 -10.45 0.68
C THR A 631 -32.86 -10.92 2.06
N GLU A 632 -33.60 -11.86 2.64
CA GLU A 632 -33.22 -12.45 3.93
C GLU A 632 -31.85 -13.13 3.84
N SER A 633 -31.57 -13.81 2.72
CA SER A 633 -30.30 -14.46 2.48
C SER A 633 -29.14 -13.46 2.45
N GLN A 634 -29.34 -12.32 1.82
CA GLN A 634 -28.34 -11.26 1.78
C GLN A 634 -28.04 -10.69 3.17
N LEU A 635 -29.08 -10.48 3.97
CA LEU A 635 -28.90 -10.00 5.35
C LEU A 635 -28.17 -11.03 6.20
N ALA A 636 -28.48 -12.33 6.04
CA ALA A 636 -27.80 -13.39 6.77
C ALA A 636 -26.30 -13.41 6.40
N GLN A 637 -25.98 -13.19 5.12
CA GLN A 637 -24.58 -13.12 4.69
C GLN A 637 -23.88 -11.91 5.29
N LEU A 638 -24.53 -10.76 5.36
CA LEU A 638 -23.97 -9.57 6.00
C LEU A 638 -23.70 -9.78 7.49
N VAL A 639 -24.63 -10.48 8.18
CA VAL A 639 -24.43 -10.83 9.58
C VAL A 639 -23.18 -11.70 9.74
N PHE A 640 -23.06 -12.74 8.91
CA PHE A 640 -21.90 -13.65 8.96
C PHE A 640 -20.62 -12.89 8.66
N ASN A 641 -20.61 -12.06 7.62
CA ASN A 641 -19.41 -11.32 7.22
C ASN A 641 -18.91 -10.39 8.32
N ASN A 642 -19.84 -9.67 8.96
CA ASN A 642 -19.45 -8.75 10.02
C ASN A 642 -19.00 -9.47 11.28
N ARG A 643 -19.60 -10.63 11.60
CA ARG A 643 -19.13 -11.44 12.71
C ARG A 643 -17.73 -12.00 12.43
N LEU A 644 -17.48 -12.42 11.20
CA LEU A 644 -16.16 -12.90 10.78
C LEU A 644 -15.11 -11.78 10.90
N ASP A 645 -15.44 -10.58 10.43
CA ASP A 645 -14.53 -9.44 10.51
C ASP A 645 -14.24 -9.08 11.96
N ALA A 646 -15.24 -9.13 12.83
CA ALA A 646 -15.04 -8.91 14.27
C ALA A 646 -14.10 -9.96 14.86
N GLY A 647 -14.32 -11.23 14.49
CA GLY A 647 -13.47 -12.31 14.95
C GLY A 647 -12.03 -12.17 14.51
N LEU A 648 -11.82 -11.79 13.24
CA LEU A 648 -10.47 -11.53 12.73
C LEU A 648 -9.79 -10.38 13.45
N THR A 649 -10.54 -9.30 13.69
CA THR A 649 -10.00 -8.14 14.40
C THR A 649 -9.55 -8.54 15.80
N ILE A 650 -10.39 -9.29 16.52
CA ILE A 650 -10.07 -9.78 17.87
C ILE A 650 -8.85 -10.69 17.81
N PHE A 651 -8.79 -11.60 16.82
CA PHE A 651 -7.65 -12.50 16.64
C PHE A 651 -6.35 -11.70 16.45
N PHE A 652 -6.35 -10.70 15.58
CA PHE A 652 -5.16 -9.88 15.36
C PHE A 652 -4.74 -9.13 16.61
N MET A 653 -5.71 -8.62 17.39
CA MET A 653 -5.42 -7.94 18.64
C MET A 653 -4.76 -8.89 19.65
N VAL A 654 -5.30 -10.11 19.77
CA VAL A 654 -4.74 -11.12 20.68
C VAL A 654 -3.32 -11.49 20.23
N VAL A 655 -3.11 -11.68 18.93
CA VAL A 655 -1.80 -12.05 18.40
C VAL A 655 -0.76 -10.97 18.72
N VAL A 656 -1.08 -9.70 18.48
CA VAL A 656 -0.10 -8.63 18.69
C VAL A 656 0.23 -8.48 20.17
N VAL A 657 -0.77 -8.68 21.06
CA VAL A 657 -0.53 -8.62 22.51
C VAL A 657 0.35 -9.80 22.95
N VAL A 658 0.05 -11.01 22.46
CA VAL A 658 0.83 -12.20 22.79
C VAL A 658 2.29 -12.04 22.32
N LEU A 659 2.49 -11.55 21.09
CA LEU A 659 3.84 -11.32 20.59
C LEU A 659 4.56 -10.21 21.35
N ALA A 660 3.82 -9.20 21.82
CA ALA A 660 4.41 -8.17 22.70
C ALA A 660 4.92 -8.78 24.00
N VAL A 661 4.13 -9.70 24.59
CA VAL A 661 4.55 -10.39 25.82
C VAL A 661 5.80 -11.23 25.55
N PHE A 662 5.82 -12.00 24.46
CA PHE A 662 7.02 -12.76 24.06
C PHE A 662 8.24 -11.86 23.86
N SER A 663 8.01 -10.69 23.24
CA SER A 663 9.11 -9.74 22.99
C SER A 663 9.68 -9.18 24.29
N ILE A 664 8.81 -8.80 25.22
CA ILE A 664 9.24 -8.28 26.51
C ILE A 664 10.00 -9.36 27.28
N LYS A 665 9.49 -10.59 27.30
CA LYS A 665 10.13 -11.71 27.98
C LYS A 665 11.53 -11.97 27.40
N THR A 666 11.63 -11.99 26.07
CA THR A 666 12.91 -12.26 25.39
C THR A 666 13.91 -11.12 25.64
N ALA A 667 13.44 -9.87 25.60
CA ALA A 667 14.32 -8.72 25.85
C ALA A 667 14.85 -8.71 27.28
N LEU A 668 13.97 -9.01 28.24
CA LEU A 668 14.40 -9.06 29.66
C LEU A 668 15.39 -10.20 29.88
N ALA A 669 15.19 -11.35 29.24
CA ALA A 669 16.15 -12.45 29.30
C ALA A 669 17.50 -12.06 28.70
N ALA A 670 17.51 -11.30 27.61
CA ALA A 670 18.74 -10.83 26.99
C ALA A 670 19.51 -9.86 27.88
N LEU A 671 18.81 -9.07 28.70
CA LEU A 671 19.45 -8.13 29.61
C LEU A 671 20.26 -8.86 30.71
N LYS A 672 19.88 -10.10 31.06
CA LYS A 672 20.55 -10.88 32.10
C LYS A 672 21.83 -11.54 31.62
N ILE A 673 22.08 -11.55 30.31
CA ILE A 673 23.29 -12.18 29.71
C ILE A 673 24.24 -11.06 29.32
N ASP A 674 25.50 -11.20 29.70
CA ASP A 674 26.49 -10.14 29.51
C ASP A 674 27.13 -10.10 28.11
N LYS A 675 26.79 -11.05 27.25
CA LYS A 675 27.36 -11.13 25.89
C LYS A 675 26.26 -11.06 24.85
N PRO A 676 26.56 -10.66 23.60
CA PRO A 676 25.56 -10.67 22.54
C PRO A 676 25.00 -12.07 22.28
N THR A 677 23.70 -12.18 22.15
CA THR A 677 23.02 -13.46 21.91
C THR A 677 22.19 -13.45 20.62
N ALA A 678 22.34 -12.43 19.77
CA ALA A 678 21.65 -12.38 18.47
C ALA A 678 22.10 -13.54 17.60
N ASN A 679 21.17 -14.14 16.88
CA ASN A 679 21.41 -15.34 16.06
C ASN A 679 21.91 -14.97 14.67
N GLU A 680 22.96 -14.20 14.59
CA GLU A 680 23.55 -13.78 13.31
C GLU A 680 24.41 -14.89 12.71
N THR A 681 24.48 -14.94 11.38
CA THR A 681 25.43 -15.82 10.69
C THR A 681 26.86 -15.36 11.01
N PRO A 682 27.83 -16.28 11.02
CA PRO A 682 29.21 -15.90 11.31
C PRO A 682 29.75 -14.87 10.31
N TYR A 683 30.62 -13.98 10.81
CA TYR A 683 31.23 -12.98 9.94
C TYR A 683 32.13 -13.67 8.90
N GLU A 684 31.97 -13.23 7.64
CA GLU A 684 32.84 -13.59 6.54
C GLU A 684 33.16 -12.31 5.78
N PRO A 685 34.42 -12.10 5.38
CA PRO A 685 34.74 -10.86 4.65
C PRO A 685 34.20 -10.87 3.25
N MET A 686 33.82 -9.71 2.78
CA MET A 686 33.32 -9.51 1.39
C MET A 686 34.42 -9.87 0.40
N PRO A 687 34.15 -10.63 -0.67
CA PRO A 687 35.16 -10.93 -1.69
C PRO A 687 35.66 -9.66 -2.38
N GLU A 688 36.94 -9.64 -2.77
CA GLU A 688 37.51 -8.49 -3.46
C GLU A 688 36.85 -8.26 -4.82
N ASN A 689 36.34 -9.32 -5.45
CA ASN A 689 35.73 -9.25 -6.78
C ASN A 689 34.22 -9.07 -6.75
N VAL A 690 33.68 -8.49 -5.67
CA VAL A 690 32.21 -8.33 -5.53
C VAL A 690 31.63 -7.50 -6.68
N ASP A 691 32.35 -6.48 -7.15
CA ASP A 691 31.85 -5.66 -8.26
C ASP A 691 31.73 -6.46 -9.56
N GLU A 692 32.66 -7.40 -9.80
CA GLU A 692 32.58 -8.29 -10.94
C GLU A 692 31.40 -9.24 -10.82
N ILE A 693 31.15 -9.76 -9.61
CA ILE A 693 30.02 -10.65 -9.35
C ILE A 693 28.70 -9.92 -9.66
N VAL A 694 28.55 -8.66 -9.20
CA VAL A 694 27.35 -7.86 -9.45
C VAL A 694 27.19 -7.60 -10.94
N THR A 695 28.27 -7.29 -11.66
CA THR A 695 28.22 -7.05 -13.11
C THR A 695 27.80 -8.30 -13.88
N GLN A 696 28.30 -9.48 -13.48
CA GLN A 696 27.91 -10.74 -14.09
C GLN A 696 26.43 -11.05 -13.84
N ALA A 697 25.92 -10.71 -12.66
CA ALA A 697 24.51 -10.90 -12.34
C ALA A 697 23.60 -10.03 -13.21
N LYS A 698 24.05 -8.83 -13.59
CA LYS A 698 23.28 -7.96 -14.49
C LYS A 698 23.02 -8.63 -15.84
N GLY A 699 23.96 -9.43 -16.31
CA GLY A 699 23.81 -10.13 -17.56
C GLY A 699 22.85 -11.31 -17.49
N ALA A 700 22.51 -11.76 -16.29
CA ALA A 700 21.61 -12.90 -16.06
C ALA A 700 20.14 -12.48 -15.97
N HIS A 701 19.88 -11.19 -15.78
CA HIS A 701 18.52 -10.64 -15.74
C HIS A 701 18.14 -10.08 -17.11
#